data_c7a9bc01d57b3e0dd500be072945c794
#
_entry.id   c7a9bc01d57b3e0dd500be072945c794
#
_cell.length_a   1.000
_cell.length_b   1.000
_cell.length_c   1.000
_cell.angle_alpha   90.00
_cell.angle_beta   90.00
_cell.angle_gamma   90.00
#
_symmetry.space_group_name_H-M   'P 1'
#
loop_
_entity.id
_entity.type
_entity.pdbx_description
1 polymer ?
#
loop_
_entity_poly.entity_id
_entity_poly.type
_entity_poly.pdbx_seq_one_letter_code
_entity_poly.pdbx_strand_id
1 'polypeptide(L)'
;MTYTTAELLAPAGNPEALDAALAEGADAVYLGLKNFNARMRTNNFAYSQFEAATEAVHKQGKKIYVTVNTVFEQREADRMFQLLQYLEKVGPDGIIVQDLGVVKMARDHFPGLKLHASTQMNVSTALGANFLSRYGFKRVVLSRELSLEEMKAVRLNTNMELETFVHGALCVSASGLCLFSSYLGGRSANRGACTQACRRLFRSEGDEDGYYFSPDDLQLVEKVPELVEAGLTTFKIEGRMKSADYVGTVVAAYRHMLDNWRFDRERAATKALAILQGDFARRKTTFWFDGSAAPDFIRPGQSGGTGIALGKVKMVRVFDEQRWLQVSRHEGIAEGDSVRIHKHDDSGRVTAKVRGVMDIPDGYFLRVDDEFGPQDEVYLVQTKSLSKRYRPVLPAGLAKYHKFPSYDSAPNPTLPEQGKDKQAGFPDGIYAMVNRVQDLHVLQADRPKKAILRLTRKNAELMRKHEKELPFKGDELVLWLEPFFPQADADWLAEEVDYWLSKGQKYFIANNLGQLALLKGREAIVAAGPWLYSFNAWSASFLLANGVQAIIPPLEISKQDFQKVSELVPSGSYFPIVFAYPQLFTVRSDLGANYKFRFFSDREGADYELVNDQSGSVVIPVKPFSLVDRIPFLKKDGVGKFILDYSFIDLKKQVYKRVNAAARDGIVLPETGRFNWKEGFWQPEEDGPSLKSYGKSDGGYRPAPDGAKGASASKSFGDKSRYEAAVIKAKKAAGRPGRGGRPQWFDLEAGPAGGKSAGGKPAGKAAGKAPSRTGPKPSSAGRAVFNSGGPTRSERGPSDAPRRRGDAPKGRSDAAKDKGDASKIKGDASKIKGDAPKRGARPSRSRP
;
A
#
# COMPACT_ATOMS: atom_id res chain seq x y z
N MET A 1 -33.56 15.42 -0.92
CA MET A 1 -32.37 14.91 -1.61
C MET A 1 -32.71 13.52 -2.16
N THR A 2 -32.69 13.33 -3.48
CA THR A 2 -32.82 12.02 -4.10
C THR A 2 -31.49 11.29 -3.83
N TYR A 3 -31.47 10.39 -2.87
CA TYR A 3 -30.31 9.53 -2.62
C TYR A 3 -30.15 8.60 -3.81
N THR A 4 -29.13 8.84 -4.62
CA THR A 4 -28.70 7.86 -5.63
C THR A 4 -28.24 6.60 -4.89
N THR A 5 -28.72 5.44 -5.31
CA THR A 5 -28.25 4.14 -4.83
C THR A 5 -26.78 4.00 -5.15
N ALA A 6 -25.93 3.70 -4.14
CA ALA A 6 -24.51 3.48 -4.35
C ALA A 6 -24.26 2.27 -5.25
N GLU A 7 -23.30 2.37 -6.16
CA GLU A 7 -22.88 1.27 -7.04
C GLU A 7 -22.11 0.21 -6.24
N LEU A 8 -22.55 -1.04 -6.28
CA LEU A 8 -21.84 -2.17 -5.68
C LEU A 8 -20.83 -2.74 -6.69
N LEU A 9 -19.55 -2.56 -6.44
CA LEU A 9 -18.45 -2.93 -7.31
C LEU A 9 -17.74 -4.20 -6.81
N ALA A 10 -17.91 -5.29 -7.54
CA ALA A 10 -17.40 -6.61 -7.18
C ALA A 10 -16.12 -7.00 -7.92
N PRO A 11 -15.21 -7.80 -7.28
CA PRO A 11 -14.02 -8.32 -7.93
C PRO A 11 -14.34 -9.49 -8.85
N ALA A 12 -13.75 -9.52 -10.05
CA ALA A 12 -13.75 -10.67 -10.95
C ALA A 12 -12.29 -11.07 -11.23
N GLY A 13 -11.78 -12.06 -10.50
CA GLY A 13 -10.41 -12.56 -10.67
C GLY A 13 -10.29 -13.61 -11.78
N ASN A 14 -11.39 -14.28 -12.09
CA ASN A 14 -11.54 -15.31 -13.12
C ASN A 14 -13.01 -15.33 -13.60
N PRO A 15 -13.36 -16.11 -14.63
CA PRO A 15 -14.72 -16.20 -15.15
C PRO A 15 -15.75 -16.65 -14.10
N GLU A 16 -15.41 -17.59 -13.23
CA GLU A 16 -16.33 -18.12 -12.22
C GLU A 16 -16.68 -17.06 -11.16
N ALA A 17 -15.70 -16.21 -10.79
CA ALA A 17 -15.93 -15.07 -9.91
C ALA A 17 -16.76 -13.97 -10.59
N LEU A 18 -16.62 -13.78 -11.91
CA LEU A 18 -17.49 -12.91 -12.70
C LEU A 18 -18.94 -13.40 -12.67
N ASP A 19 -19.14 -14.70 -12.91
CA ASP A 19 -20.47 -15.33 -12.91
C ASP A 19 -21.15 -15.13 -11.55
N ALA A 20 -20.42 -15.39 -10.44
CA ALA A 20 -20.91 -15.21 -9.09
C ALA A 20 -21.27 -13.75 -8.77
N ALA A 21 -20.40 -12.81 -9.12
CA ALA A 21 -20.61 -11.39 -8.86
C ALA A 21 -21.89 -10.86 -9.51
N LEU A 22 -22.11 -11.20 -10.79
CA LEU A 22 -23.27 -10.74 -11.55
C LEU A 22 -24.55 -11.41 -11.08
N ALA A 23 -24.52 -12.72 -10.78
CA ALA A 23 -25.66 -13.48 -10.30
C ALA A 23 -26.16 -13.01 -8.93
N GLU A 24 -25.27 -12.60 -8.03
CA GLU A 24 -25.59 -12.13 -6.69
C GLU A 24 -25.85 -10.61 -6.61
N GLY A 25 -25.91 -9.90 -7.75
CA GLY A 25 -26.45 -8.54 -7.83
C GLY A 25 -25.42 -7.41 -7.78
N ALA A 26 -24.18 -7.65 -8.19
CA ALA A 26 -23.23 -6.55 -8.40
C ALA A 26 -23.72 -5.61 -9.51
N ASP A 27 -23.57 -4.29 -9.34
CA ASP A 27 -23.88 -3.27 -10.34
C ASP A 27 -22.74 -3.12 -11.34
N ALA A 28 -21.52 -3.35 -10.87
CA ALA A 28 -20.31 -3.28 -11.67
C ALA A 28 -19.31 -4.35 -11.22
N VAL A 29 -18.41 -4.73 -12.14
CA VAL A 29 -17.31 -5.65 -11.86
C VAL A 29 -15.97 -5.02 -12.24
N TYR A 30 -14.90 -5.37 -11.52
CA TYR A 30 -13.55 -4.98 -11.91
C TYR A 30 -12.63 -6.20 -12.03
N LEU A 31 -11.83 -6.19 -13.09
CA LEU A 31 -10.93 -7.28 -13.42
C LEU A 31 -9.56 -6.78 -13.85
N GLY A 32 -8.62 -7.70 -14.08
CA GLY A 32 -7.30 -7.39 -14.60
C GLY A 32 -6.95 -8.28 -15.77
N LEU A 33 -6.15 -7.76 -16.69
CA LEU A 33 -5.49 -8.51 -17.75
C LEU A 33 -4.14 -9.06 -17.25
N LYS A 34 -3.44 -9.84 -18.07
CA LYS A 34 -2.18 -10.49 -17.67
C LYS A 34 -1.09 -9.51 -17.20
N ASN A 35 -1.06 -8.29 -17.73
CA ASN A 35 -0.04 -7.28 -17.48
C ASN A 35 -0.63 -6.03 -16.81
N PHE A 36 0.24 -5.21 -16.18
CA PHE A 36 -0.06 -3.87 -15.67
C PHE A 36 -1.17 -3.77 -14.63
N ASN A 37 -1.31 -4.80 -13.79
CA ASN A 37 -2.27 -4.76 -12.68
C ASN A 37 -1.67 -5.25 -11.36
N ALA A 38 -2.21 -4.77 -10.23
CA ALA A 38 -1.70 -5.04 -8.88
C ALA A 38 -1.77 -6.53 -8.45
N ARG A 39 -2.33 -7.42 -9.27
CA ARG A 39 -2.46 -8.87 -9.03
C ARG A 39 -1.95 -9.69 -10.23
N MET A 40 -0.84 -9.29 -10.84
CA MET A 40 -0.26 -9.98 -12.02
C MET A 40 0.07 -11.45 -11.78
N ARG A 41 0.31 -11.85 -10.52
CA ARG A 41 0.67 -13.23 -10.13
C ARG A 41 -0.51 -14.20 -10.06
N THR A 42 -1.71 -13.78 -10.43
CA THR A 42 -2.93 -14.59 -10.42
C THR A 42 -3.42 -14.91 -11.82
N ASN A 43 -4.38 -15.83 -11.91
CA ASN A 43 -5.12 -16.07 -13.16
C ASN A 43 -5.91 -14.81 -13.50
N ASN A 44 -5.43 -14.05 -14.47
CA ASN A 44 -6.10 -12.86 -15.00
C ASN A 44 -6.77 -13.21 -16.34
N PHE A 45 -7.69 -12.35 -16.81
CA PHE A 45 -8.40 -12.56 -18.07
C PHE A 45 -7.45 -12.48 -19.27
N ALA A 46 -7.64 -13.40 -20.22
CA ALA A 46 -7.06 -13.27 -21.55
C ALA A 46 -7.82 -12.18 -22.33
N TYR A 47 -7.21 -11.59 -23.36
CA TYR A 47 -7.83 -10.52 -24.16
C TYR A 47 -9.19 -10.94 -24.73
N SER A 48 -9.30 -12.14 -25.33
CA SER A 48 -10.57 -12.67 -25.87
C SER A 48 -11.65 -12.89 -24.78
N GLN A 49 -11.25 -13.32 -23.58
CA GLN A 49 -12.17 -13.44 -22.45
C GLN A 49 -12.65 -12.07 -21.97
N PHE A 50 -11.77 -11.08 -21.95
CA PHE A 50 -12.12 -9.72 -21.56
C PHE A 50 -13.10 -9.06 -22.55
N GLU A 51 -12.87 -9.17 -23.85
CA GLU A 51 -13.82 -8.68 -24.87
C GLU A 51 -15.20 -9.34 -24.71
N ALA A 52 -15.22 -10.67 -24.55
CA ALA A 52 -16.44 -11.41 -24.33
C ALA A 52 -17.15 -11.01 -23.03
N ALA A 53 -16.37 -10.79 -21.95
CA ALA A 53 -16.90 -10.32 -20.67
C ALA A 53 -17.50 -8.92 -20.80
N THR A 54 -16.85 -8.00 -21.50
CA THR A 54 -17.35 -6.63 -21.73
C THR A 54 -18.69 -6.66 -22.45
N GLU A 55 -18.80 -7.41 -23.56
CA GLU A 55 -20.05 -7.56 -24.29
C GLU A 55 -21.16 -8.18 -23.41
N ALA A 56 -20.83 -9.22 -22.65
CA ALA A 56 -21.80 -9.95 -21.84
C ALA A 56 -22.30 -9.15 -20.62
N VAL A 57 -21.42 -8.36 -19.99
CA VAL A 57 -21.75 -7.46 -18.86
C VAL A 57 -22.62 -6.30 -19.36
N HIS A 58 -22.26 -5.68 -20.48
CA HIS A 58 -23.05 -4.60 -21.09
C HIS A 58 -24.46 -5.06 -21.52
N LYS A 59 -24.62 -6.30 -22.05
CA LYS A 59 -25.93 -6.88 -22.35
C LYS A 59 -26.86 -7.00 -21.15
N GLN A 60 -26.28 -7.05 -19.94
CA GLN A 60 -27.05 -7.08 -18.69
C GLN A 60 -27.26 -5.66 -18.10
N GLY A 61 -26.89 -4.60 -18.81
CA GLY A 61 -26.95 -3.21 -18.33
C GLY A 61 -26.01 -2.92 -17.16
N LYS A 62 -24.98 -3.76 -16.95
CA LYS A 62 -23.99 -3.65 -15.90
C LYS A 62 -22.70 -3.03 -16.43
N LYS A 63 -21.78 -2.62 -15.51
CA LYS A 63 -20.53 -1.96 -15.86
C LYS A 63 -19.32 -2.87 -15.63
N ILE A 64 -18.27 -2.64 -16.42
CA ILE A 64 -17.01 -3.36 -16.31
C ILE A 64 -15.81 -2.39 -16.29
N TYR A 65 -14.95 -2.55 -15.29
CA TYR A 65 -13.76 -1.72 -15.12
C TYR A 65 -12.49 -2.58 -15.21
N VAL A 66 -11.44 -2.04 -15.83
CA VAL A 66 -10.16 -2.72 -16.00
C VAL A 66 -9.09 -2.09 -15.13
N THR A 67 -8.37 -2.92 -14.39
CA THR A 67 -7.22 -2.43 -13.61
C THR A 67 -5.97 -2.30 -14.48
N VAL A 68 -5.47 -1.07 -14.60
CA VAL A 68 -4.15 -0.68 -15.13
C VAL A 68 -3.43 0.05 -13.99
N ASN A 69 -3.49 -0.55 -12.80
CA ASN A 69 -3.18 0.08 -11.54
C ASN A 69 -1.81 -0.31 -10.97
N THR A 70 -0.81 -0.33 -11.84
CA THR A 70 0.62 -0.43 -11.50
C THR A 70 1.39 0.62 -12.26
N VAL A 71 2.55 0.99 -11.72
CA VAL A 71 3.51 1.80 -12.47
C VAL A 71 4.19 0.93 -13.53
N PHE A 72 4.61 1.55 -14.65
CA PHE A 72 5.36 0.89 -15.71
C PHE A 72 6.75 1.51 -15.85
N GLU A 73 7.72 0.70 -16.26
CA GLU A 73 9.08 1.15 -16.55
C GLU A 73 9.21 1.66 -17.98
N GLN A 74 10.21 2.51 -18.25
CA GLN A 74 10.40 3.11 -19.58
C GLN A 74 10.46 2.06 -20.71
N ARG A 75 11.09 0.93 -20.46
CA ARG A 75 11.17 -0.20 -21.40
C ARG A 75 9.84 -0.88 -21.73
N GLU A 76 8.78 -0.53 -21.00
CA GLU A 76 7.42 -1.07 -21.18
C GLU A 76 6.46 -0.08 -21.88
N ALA A 77 6.96 1.09 -22.29
CA ALA A 77 6.14 2.16 -22.86
C ALA A 77 5.32 1.69 -24.09
N ASP A 78 5.93 0.97 -25.03
CA ASP A 78 5.23 0.44 -26.21
C ASP A 78 4.08 -0.49 -25.81
N ARG A 79 4.34 -1.42 -24.89
CA ARG A 79 3.32 -2.37 -24.42
C ARG A 79 2.16 -1.67 -23.67
N MET A 80 2.46 -0.59 -22.93
CA MET A 80 1.44 0.22 -22.28
C MET A 80 0.60 0.97 -23.33
N PHE A 81 1.23 1.58 -24.30
CA PHE A 81 0.56 2.28 -25.40
C PHE A 81 -0.40 1.34 -26.16
N GLN A 82 0.09 0.16 -26.56
CA GLN A 82 -0.68 -0.89 -27.23
C GLN A 82 -1.86 -1.35 -26.38
N LEU A 83 -1.67 -1.49 -25.06
CA LEU A 83 -2.75 -1.86 -24.14
C LEU A 83 -3.83 -0.78 -24.08
N LEU A 84 -3.46 0.50 -23.98
CA LEU A 84 -4.43 1.60 -23.93
C LEU A 84 -5.23 1.71 -25.23
N GLN A 85 -4.56 1.56 -26.38
CA GLN A 85 -5.22 1.51 -27.68
C GLN A 85 -6.22 0.35 -27.78
N TYR A 86 -5.84 -0.83 -27.29
CA TYR A 86 -6.72 -1.99 -27.22
C TYR A 86 -7.95 -1.73 -26.31
N LEU A 87 -7.72 -1.14 -25.13
CA LEU A 87 -8.78 -0.85 -24.18
C LEU A 87 -9.76 0.20 -24.73
N GLU A 88 -9.27 1.24 -25.43
CA GLU A 88 -10.15 2.22 -26.08
C GLU A 88 -11.04 1.56 -27.15
N LYS A 89 -10.49 0.63 -27.93
CA LYS A 89 -11.22 -0.13 -28.95
C LYS A 89 -12.29 -1.05 -28.34
N VAL A 90 -11.98 -1.74 -27.23
CA VAL A 90 -12.93 -2.65 -26.56
C VAL A 90 -14.00 -1.87 -25.79
N GLY A 91 -13.69 -0.72 -25.24
CA GLY A 91 -14.61 0.20 -24.60
C GLY A 91 -15.15 -0.24 -23.24
N PRO A 92 -14.31 -0.61 -22.24
CA PRO A 92 -14.78 -0.78 -20.87
C PRO A 92 -15.33 0.55 -20.33
N ASP A 93 -16.16 0.48 -19.29
CA ASP A 93 -16.75 1.68 -18.67
C ASP A 93 -15.72 2.58 -17.97
N GLY A 94 -14.53 2.07 -17.71
CA GLY A 94 -13.39 2.84 -17.22
C GLY A 94 -12.17 1.97 -16.95
N ILE A 95 -11.01 2.62 -16.84
CA ILE A 95 -9.76 2.00 -16.44
C ILE A 95 -9.29 2.58 -15.10
N ILE A 96 -8.86 1.71 -14.18
CA ILE A 96 -8.39 2.09 -12.85
C ILE A 96 -6.87 2.26 -12.90
N VAL A 97 -6.37 3.49 -12.71
CA VAL A 97 -5.00 3.89 -13.04
C VAL A 97 -4.23 4.31 -11.78
N GLN A 98 -2.92 3.99 -11.73
CA GLN A 98 -1.98 4.49 -10.73
C GLN A 98 -0.93 5.41 -11.36
N ASP A 99 -0.35 5.06 -12.50
CA ASP A 99 0.80 5.71 -13.12
C ASP A 99 0.43 7.04 -13.80
N LEU A 100 1.12 8.12 -13.45
CA LEU A 100 0.91 9.44 -14.06
C LEU A 100 1.28 9.46 -15.55
N GLY A 101 2.18 8.58 -15.98
CA GLY A 101 2.49 8.40 -17.40
C GLY A 101 1.33 7.77 -18.18
N VAL A 102 0.59 6.84 -17.55
CA VAL A 102 -0.66 6.31 -18.13
C VAL A 102 -1.69 7.43 -18.28
N VAL A 103 -1.80 8.32 -17.30
CA VAL A 103 -2.70 9.49 -17.37
C VAL A 103 -2.34 10.40 -18.55
N LYS A 104 -1.05 10.73 -18.69
CA LYS A 104 -0.56 11.58 -19.80
C LYS A 104 -0.80 10.91 -21.15
N MET A 105 -0.40 9.64 -21.29
CA MET A 105 -0.57 8.86 -22.51
C MET A 105 -2.05 8.73 -22.92
N ALA A 106 -2.94 8.46 -21.94
CA ALA A 106 -4.38 8.37 -22.18
C ALA A 106 -4.99 9.71 -22.63
N ARG A 107 -4.57 10.82 -22.02
CA ARG A 107 -5.10 12.15 -22.42
C ARG A 107 -4.59 12.60 -23.76
N ASP A 108 -3.33 12.32 -24.10
CA ASP A 108 -2.73 12.75 -25.36
C ASP A 108 -3.22 11.91 -26.57
N HIS A 109 -3.46 10.60 -26.37
CA HIS A 109 -3.67 9.68 -27.50
C HIS A 109 -4.98 8.89 -27.44
N PHE A 110 -5.59 8.73 -26.25
CA PHE A 110 -6.78 7.88 -26.03
C PHE A 110 -7.84 8.62 -25.22
N PRO A 111 -8.37 9.77 -25.72
CA PRO A 111 -9.31 10.62 -24.97
C PRO A 111 -10.65 9.92 -24.66
N GLY A 112 -11.00 8.88 -25.38
CA GLY A 112 -12.20 8.06 -25.14
C GLY A 112 -12.16 7.26 -23.85
N LEU A 113 -10.96 6.99 -23.29
CA LEU A 113 -10.81 6.23 -22.06
C LEU A 113 -11.25 7.04 -20.83
N LYS A 114 -12.19 6.48 -20.06
CA LYS A 114 -12.63 7.04 -18.77
C LYS A 114 -11.65 6.59 -17.69
N LEU A 115 -11.05 7.55 -16.97
CA LEU A 115 -10.05 7.27 -15.94
C LEU A 115 -10.67 7.27 -14.55
N HIS A 116 -10.34 6.24 -13.74
CA HIS A 116 -10.63 6.15 -12.33
C HIS A 116 -9.30 6.08 -11.56
N ALA A 117 -9.14 6.92 -10.54
CA ALA A 117 -7.92 6.91 -9.75
C ALA A 117 -7.86 5.69 -8.84
N SER A 118 -6.80 4.91 -8.94
CA SER A 118 -6.56 3.78 -8.03
C SER A 118 -6.30 4.28 -6.61
N THR A 119 -6.67 3.48 -5.60
CA THR A 119 -6.26 3.73 -4.20
C THR A 119 -4.73 3.84 -4.06
N GLN A 120 -3.96 3.23 -4.96
CA GLN A 120 -2.50 3.32 -4.98
C GLN A 120 -1.96 4.70 -5.38
N MET A 121 -2.80 5.61 -5.90
CA MET A 121 -2.46 7.02 -6.07
C MET A 121 -2.49 7.81 -4.75
N ASN A 122 -2.87 7.16 -3.65
CA ASN A 122 -2.92 7.74 -2.31
C ASN A 122 -3.73 9.04 -2.23
N VAL A 123 -4.93 9.05 -2.83
CA VAL A 123 -5.81 10.21 -2.79
C VAL A 123 -6.62 10.18 -1.50
N SER A 124 -6.35 11.12 -0.62
CA SER A 124 -6.91 11.23 0.73
C SER A 124 -7.49 12.63 1.03
N THR A 125 -7.49 13.51 0.03
CA THR A 125 -8.01 14.88 0.14
C THR A 125 -8.84 15.29 -1.08
N ALA A 126 -9.75 16.23 -0.87
CA ALA A 126 -10.47 16.89 -1.95
C ALA A 126 -9.53 17.63 -2.92
N LEU A 127 -8.42 18.19 -2.43
CA LEU A 127 -7.39 18.80 -3.27
C LEU A 127 -6.84 17.82 -4.32
N GLY A 128 -6.51 16.59 -3.90
CA GLY A 128 -6.05 15.51 -4.79
C GLY A 128 -7.13 15.07 -5.77
N ALA A 129 -8.36 14.90 -5.31
CA ALA A 129 -9.50 14.55 -6.17
C ALA A 129 -9.76 15.65 -7.23
N ASN A 130 -9.80 16.91 -6.83
CA ASN A 130 -10.01 18.05 -7.73
C ASN A 130 -8.82 18.28 -8.67
N PHE A 131 -7.60 17.93 -8.26
CA PHE A 131 -6.44 17.94 -9.16
C PHE A 131 -6.67 16.94 -10.32
N LEU A 132 -7.07 15.71 -10.01
CA LEU A 132 -7.30 14.65 -11.00
C LEU A 132 -8.50 14.96 -11.92
N SER A 133 -9.52 15.66 -11.42
CA SER A 133 -10.69 16.04 -12.25
C SER A 133 -10.29 16.85 -13.47
N ARG A 134 -9.23 17.67 -13.37
CA ARG A 134 -8.70 18.49 -14.49
C ARG A 134 -8.11 17.63 -15.61
N TYR A 135 -7.75 16.38 -15.29
CA TYR A 135 -7.23 15.37 -16.24
C TYR A 135 -8.31 14.40 -16.68
N GLY A 136 -9.58 14.73 -16.50
CA GLY A 136 -10.71 13.95 -17.00
C GLY A 136 -10.99 12.67 -16.20
N PHE A 137 -10.46 12.54 -14.98
CA PHE A 137 -10.88 11.47 -14.09
C PHE A 137 -12.36 11.64 -13.72
N LYS A 138 -13.08 10.55 -13.69
CA LYS A 138 -14.50 10.52 -13.32
C LYS A 138 -14.69 10.10 -11.87
N ARG A 139 -13.80 9.25 -11.35
CA ARG A 139 -13.89 8.62 -10.03
C ARG A 139 -12.54 8.57 -9.34
N VAL A 140 -12.57 8.66 -8.02
CA VAL A 140 -11.41 8.48 -7.15
C VAL A 140 -11.70 7.36 -6.15
N VAL A 141 -10.83 6.34 -6.11
CA VAL A 141 -10.81 5.36 -5.02
C VAL A 141 -10.01 5.97 -3.87
N LEU A 142 -10.71 6.31 -2.80
CA LEU A 142 -10.09 6.92 -1.61
C LEU A 142 -9.07 5.98 -0.96
N SER A 143 -8.10 6.56 -0.26
CA SER A 143 -7.21 5.81 0.62
C SER A 143 -8.01 5.07 1.70
N ARG A 144 -7.64 3.84 2.02
CA ARG A 144 -8.35 2.96 2.97
C ARG A 144 -8.22 3.40 4.42
N GLU A 145 -7.26 4.25 4.66
CA GLU A 145 -6.87 4.76 5.97
C GLU A 145 -7.69 5.99 6.40
N LEU A 146 -8.75 6.36 5.66
CA LEU A 146 -9.64 7.47 6.00
C LEU A 146 -10.79 7.04 6.92
N SER A 147 -11.12 7.90 7.88
CA SER A 147 -12.33 7.77 8.69
C SER A 147 -13.57 8.21 7.92
N LEU A 148 -14.76 7.88 8.47
CA LEU A 148 -16.03 8.37 7.91
C LEU A 148 -16.08 9.90 7.86
N GLU A 149 -15.63 10.59 8.91
CA GLU A 149 -15.63 12.06 8.98
C GLU A 149 -14.67 12.67 7.93
N GLU A 150 -13.50 12.08 7.74
CA GLU A 150 -12.58 12.51 6.67
C GLU A 150 -13.19 12.29 5.27
N MET A 151 -13.86 11.15 5.04
CA MET A 151 -14.56 10.88 3.77
C MET A 151 -15.70 11.88 3.52
N LYS A 152 -16.48 12.25 4.57
CA LYS A 152 -17.50 13.32 4.49
C LYS A 152 -16.86 14.66 4.14
N ALA A 153 -15.75 15.00 4.80
CA ALA A 153 -15.04 16.25 4.52
C ALA A 153 -14.50 16.31 3.09
N VAL A 154 -13.99 15.20 2.57
CA VAL A 154 -13.62 15.10 1.13
C VAL A 154 -14.86 15.29 0.25
N ARG A 155 -15.99 14.64 0.56
CA ARG A 155 -17.23 14.75 -0.23
C ARG A 155 -17.76 16.17 -0.32
N LEU A 156 -17.71 16.90 0.79
CA LEU A 156 -18.18 18.29 0.84
C LEU A 156 -17.37 19.24 -0.07
N ASN A 157 -16.12 18.91 -0.36
CA ASN A 157 -15.17 19.75 -1.07
C ASN A 157 -14.83 19.26 -2.50
N THR A 158 -15.55 18.24 -3.02
CA THR A 158 -15.38 17.76 -4.40
C THR A 158 -16.67 17.27 -5.03
N ASN A 159 -16.79 17.40 -6.34
CA ASN A 159 -17.90 16.85 -7.13
C ASN A 159 -17.53 15.51 -7.80
N MET A 160 -16.34 14.98 -7.56
CA MET A 160 -15.89 13.69 -8.11
C MET A 160 -16.74 12.54 -7.56
N GLU A 161 -16.92 11.47 -8.33
CA GLU A 161 -17.41 10.22 -7.80
C GLU A 161 -16.37 9.66 -6.82
N LEU A 162 -16.82 9.34 -5.59
CA LEU A 162 -15.96 8.79 -4.54
C LEU A 162 -16.26 7.31 -4.33
N GLU A 163 -15.24 6.48 -4.46
CA GLU A 163 -15.26 5.04 -4.25
C GLU A 163 -14.48 4.70 -2.98
N THR A 164 -15.04 3.84 -2.12
CA THR A 164 -14.35 3.33 -0.94
C THR A 164 -14.40 1.80 -0.87
N PHE A 165 -13.36 1.18 -0.28
CA PHE A 165 -13.40 -0.23 0.04
C PHE A 165 -14.32 -0.46 1.24
N VAL A 166 -15.17 -1.50 1.13
CA VAL A 166 -16.12 -1.85 2.21
C VAL A 166 -15.89 -3.26 2.76
N HIS A 167 -15.16 -4.12 2.04
CA HIS A 167 -14.93 -5.50 2.46
C HIS A 167 -13.61 -6.07 1.92
N GLY A 168 -12.98 -6.96 2.71
CA GLY A 168 -11.88 -7.82 2.29
C GLY A 168 -10.50 -7.42 2.84
N ALA A 169 -9.46 -7.94 2.25
CA ALA A 169 -8.09 -7.86 2.78
C ALA A 169 -7.54 -6.43 2.85
N LEU A 170 -7.05 -6.07 4.05
CA LEU A 170 -6.35 -4.81 4.29
C LEU A 170 -4.83 -4.94 4.04
N CYS A 171 -4.21 -3.81 3.79
CA CYS A 171 -2.77 -3.61 3.82
C CYS A 171 -2.40 -2.89 5.12
N VAL A 172 -1.26 -3.25 5.74
CA VAL A 172 -0.78 -2.55 6.93
C VAL A 172 -0.22 -1.17 6.58
N SER A 173 0.47 -1.08 5.45
CA SER A 173 1.03 0.18 4.97
C SER A 173 -0.04 1.03 4.31
N ALA A 174 0.05 2.33 4.50
CA ALA A 174 -0.80 3.31 3.81
C ALA A 174 -0.79 3.06 2.31
N SER A 175 -1.93 3.33 1.67
CA SER A 175 -2.21 2.99 0.29
C SER A 175 -1.14 3.54 -0.66
N GLY A 176 -0.48 2.65 -1.41
CA GLY A 176 0.59 3.01 -2.34
C GLY A 176 1.99 3.21 -1.70
N LEU A 177 2.14 3.19 -0.37
CA LEU A 177 3.38 3.56 0.32
C LEU A 177 4.16 2.35 0.87
N CYS A 178 4.13 1.20 0.21
CA CYS A 178 4.83 -0.02 0.65
C CYS A 178 6.00 -0.35 -0.27
N LEU A 179 7.22 -0.41 0.28
CA LEU A 179 8.45 -0.79 -0.42
C LEU A 179 9.03 -2.13 0.05
N PHE A 180 8.41 -2.81 1.03
CA PHE A 180 9.00 -3.97 1.68
C PHE A 180 9.25 -5.14 0.70
N SER A 181 8.29 -5.41 -0.18
CA SER A 181 8.45 -6.49 -1.18
C SER A 181 9.60 -6.26 -2.15
N SER A 182 9.86 -5.00 -2.52
CA SER A 182 10.99 -4.62 -3.37
C SER A 182 12.31 -4.82 -2.64
N TYR A 183 12.37 -4.41 -1.38
CA TYR A 183 13.54 -4.58 -0.54
C TYR A 183 13.91 -6.05 -0.36
N LEU A 184 12.95 -6.93 -0.08
CA LEU A 184 13.17 -8.36 0.13
C LEU A 184 13.63 -9.15 -1.11
N GLY A 185 13.50 -8.61 -2.29
CA GLY A 185 13.91 -9.38 -3.46
C GLY A 185 13.49 -8.79 -4.80
N GLY A 186 13.41 -7.48 -4.92
CA GLY A 186 13.17 -6.79 -6.18
C GLY A 186 11.76 -6.98 -6.76
N ARG A 187 10.78 -7.35 -5.93
CA ARG A 187 9.39 -7.57 -6.36
C ARG A 187 8.51 -6.44 -5.89
N SER A 188 8.46 -5.37 -6.67
CA SER A 188 7.69 -4.18 -6.33
C SER A 188 6.20 -4.45 -6.20
N ALA A 189 5.62 -4.05 -5.06
CA ALA A 189 4.18 -4.07 -4.84
C ALA A 189 3.46 -3.11 -5.80
N ASN A 190 4.07 -1.96 -6.10
CA ASN A 190 3.55 -0.95 -7.03
C ASN A 190 3.65 -1.38 -8.50
N ARG A 191 4.40 -2.45 -8.79
CA ARG A 191 4.46 -3.13 -10.10
C ARG A 191 3.71 -4.45 -10.12
N GLY A 192 2.77 -4.67 -9.19
CA GLY A 192 1.90 -5.85 -9.16
C GLY A 192 2.55 -7.14 -8.65
N ALA A 193 3.75 -7.08 -8.09
CA ALA A 193 4.53 -8.25 -7.67
C ALA A 193 4.60 -8.41 -6.14
N CYS A 194 3.65 -7.85 -5.38
CA CYS A 194 3.60 -7.92 -3.92
C CYS A 194 3.77 -9.36 -3.41
N THR A 195 4.72 -9.57 -2.49
CA THR A 195 5.01 -10.87 -1.86
C THR A 195 4.25 -11.06 -0.55
N GLN A 196 3.38 -10.11 -0.18
CA GLN A 196 2.68 -10.08 1.10
C GLN A 196 3.65 -10.12 2.30
N ALA A 197 4.72 -9.30 2.24
CA ALA A 197 5.72 -9.21 3.31
C ALA A 197 5.08 -8.93 4.69
N CYS A 198 3.99 -8.15 4.76
CA CYS A 198 3.23 -7.90 5.98
C CYS A 198 2.58 -9.15 6.61
N ARG A 199 2.50 -10.26 5.87
CA ARG A 199 1.87 -11.53 6.31
C ARG A 199 2.91 -12.60 6.66
N ARG A 200 4.17 -12.21 6.84
CA ARG A 200 5.27 -13.11 7.25
C ARG A 200 5.41 -13.16 8.75
N LEU A 201 6.03 -14.22 9.22
CA LEU A 201 6.46 -14.35 10.61
C LEU A 201 7.77 -13.56 10.77
N PHE A 202 7.84 -12.76 11.82
CA PHE A 202 9.03 -12.04 12.24
C PHE A 202 9.38 -12.43 13.67
N ARG A 203 10.64 -12.27 14.05
CA ARG A 203 11.14 -12.49 15.41
C ARG A 203 11.48 -11.17 16.05
N SER A 204 10.89 -10.88 17.20
CA SER A 204 11.19 -9.69 18.00
C SER A 204 12.57 -9.81 18.70
N GLU A 205 13.11 -8.71 19.19
CA GLU A 205 14.32 -8.68 20.00
C GLU A 205 14.20 -9.50 21.31
N GLY A 206 12.99 -9.80 21.76
CA GLY A 206 12.67 -10.69 22.88
C GLY A 206 12.61 -12.17 22.49
N ASP A 207 13.05 -12.58 21.29
CA ASP A 207 13.00 -13.94 20.74
C ASP A 207 11.56 -14.49 20.57
N GLU A 208 10.55 -13.62 20.52
CA GLU A 208 9.15 -14.01 20.24
C GLU A 208 8.86 -13.95 18.75
N ASP A 209 8.30 -15.02 18.21
CA ASP A 209 7.84 -15.09 16.82
C ASP A 209 6.40 -14.56 16.70
N GLY A 210 6.13 -13.69 15.73
CA GLY A 210 4.80 -13.12 15.53
C GLY A 210 4.53 -12.56 14.14
N TYR A 211 3.24 -12.50 13.78
CA TYR A 211 2.75 -11.86 12.55
C TYR A 211 2.44 -10.37 12.79
N TYR A 212 3.44 -9.63 13.24
CA TYR A 212 3.33 -8.26 13.78
C TYR A 212 2.74 -7.22 12.83
N PHE A 213 2.65 -7.51 11.54
CA PHE A 213 2.16 -6.59 10.51
C PHE A 213 0.97 -7.16 9.72
N SER A 214 0.30 -8.20 10.23
CA SER A 214 -0.79 -8.90 9.53
C SER A 214 -2.17 -8.41 9.99
N PRO A 215 -2.80 -7.39 9.33
CA PRO A 215 -4.09 -6.88 9.75
C PRO A 215 -5.23 -7.86 9.44
N ASP A 216 -6.31 -7.76 10.19
CA ASP A 216 -7.60 -8.38 9.94
C ASP A 216 -8.20 -7.88 8.61
N ASP A 217 -9.28 -8.51 8.12
CA ASP A 217 -9.96 -8.09 6.90
C ASP A 217 -11.04 -7.03 7.22
N LEU A 218 -11.20 -6.05 6.35
CA LEU A 218 -12.23 -5.02 6.46
C LEU A 218 -13.62 -5.61 6.32
N GLN A 219 -14.59 -5.15 7.15
CA GLN A 219 -16.01 -5.39 6.98
C GLN A 219 -16.81 -4.18 7.46
N LEU A 220 -17.51 -3.53 6.53
CA LEU A 220 -18.34 -2.34 6.78
C LEU A 220 -19.81 -2.56 6.40
N VAL A 221 -20.31 -3.80 6.41
CA VAL A 221 -21.68 -4.09 5.99
C VAL A 221 -22.72 -3.38 6.83
N GLU A 222 -22.52 -3.28 8.15
CA GLU A 222 -23.41 -2.56 9.09
C GLU A 222 -23.28 -1.04 8.96
N LYS A 223 -22.19 -0.56 8.32
CA LYS A 223 -21.88 0.86 8.12
C LYS A 223 -22.30 1.38 6.73
N VAL A 224 -22.99 0.54 5.95
CA VAL A 224 -23.50 0.93 4.62
C VAL A 224 -24.43 2.16 4.69
N PRO A 225 -25.34 2.29 5.65
CA PRO A 225 -26.18 3.49 5.77
C PRO A 225 -25.36 4.77 5.90
N GLU A 226 -24.40 4.80 6.82
CA GLU A 226 -23.55 5.96 7.09
C GLU A 226 -22.70 6.34 5.85
N LEU A 227 -22.22 5.34 5.09
CA LEU A 227 -21.48 5.60 3.87
C LEU A 227 -22.35 6.19 2.75
N VAL A 228 -23.61 5.71 2.62
CA VAL A 228 -24.57 6.27 1.66
C VAL A 228 -24.94 7.70 2.04
N GLU A 229 -25.21 7.95 3.31
CA GLU A 229 -25.55 9.27 3.85
C GLU A 229 -24.39 10.26 3.75
N ALA A 230 -23.15 9.76 3.85
CA ALA A 230 -21.94 10.54 3.59
C ALA A 230 -21.77 10.90 2.09
N GLY A 231 -22.63 10.41 1.19
CA GLY A 231 -22.60 10.71 -0.24
C GLY A 231 -21.51 9.98 -1.02
N LEU A 232 -21.03 8.83 -0.54
CA LEU A 232 -20.13 7.97 -1.29
C LEU A 232 -20.90 7.23 -2.38
N THR A 233 -20.35 7.20 -3.59
CA THR A 233 -21.07 6.77 -4.79
C THR A 233 -20.82 5.31 -5.15
N THR A 234 -19.74 4.70 -4.66
CA THR A 234 -19.34 3.34 -5.05
C THR A 234 -18.72 2.57 -3.88
N PHE A 235 -19.20 1.36 -3.66
CA PHE A 235 -18.75 0.45 -2.60
C PHE A 235 -18.00 -0.72 -3.21
N LYS A 236 -16.68 -0.77 -2.97
CA LYS A 236 -15.78 -1.75 -3.56
C LYS A 236 -15.47 -2.90 -2.63
N ILE A 237 -15.65 -4.10 -3.13
CA ILE A 237 -15.26 -5.34 -2.46
C ILE A 237 -13.85 -5.74 -2.93
N GLU A 238 -12.89 -5.98 -2.01
CA GLU A 238 -11.59 -6.58 -2.34
C GLU A 238 -11.73 -8.11 -2.39
N GLY A 239 -11.12 -8.74 -3.41
CA GLY A 239 -11.22 -10.20 -3.51
C GLY A 239 -10.81 -10.80 -4.85
N ARG A 240 -10.02 -10.13 -5.70
CA ARG A 240 -9.60 -10.68 -7.01
C ARG A 240 -8.83 -12.02 -6.94
N MET A 241 -8.31 -12.37 -5.76
CA MET A 241 -7.65 -13.65 -5.51
C MET A 241 -8.55 -14.67 -4.79
N LYS A 242 -9.82 -14.36 -4.64
CA LYS A 242 -10.79 -15.17 -3.90
C LYS A 242 -11.62 -16.06 -4.85
N SER A 243 -12.24 -17.11 -4.28
CA SER A 243 -13.12 -18.02 -5.00
C SER A 243 -14.44 -17.37 -5.39
N ALA A 244 -15.17 -17.98 -6.33
CA ALA A 244 -16.51 -17.59 -6.70
C ALA A 244 -17.48 -17.60 -5.50
N ASP A 245 -17.38 -18.59 -4.61
CA ASP A 245 -18.21 -18.67 -3.40
C ASP A 245 -18.02 -17.47 -2.48
N TYR A 246 -16.74 -17.05 -2.24
CA TYR A 246 -16.46 -15.84 -1.47
C TYR A 246 -17.07 -14.60 -2.13
N VAL A 247 -16.83 -14.43 -3.44
CA VAL A 247 -17.33 -13.26 -4.17
C VAL A 247 -18.86 -13.22 -4.12
N GLY A 248 -19.52 -14.34 -4.41
CA GLY A 248 -20.98 -14.43 -4.36
C GLY A 248 -21.54 -14.15 -2.97
N THR A 249 -20.97 -14.77 -1.93
CA THR A 249 -21.38 -14.54 -0.53
C THR A 249 -21.30 -13.07 -0.13
N VAL A 250 -20.14 -12.42 -0.41
CA VAL A 250 -19.95 -11.03 -0.01
C VAL A 250 -20.85 -10.09 -0.82
N VAL A 251 -20.98 -10.31 -2.14
CA VAL A 251 -21.87 -9.49 -2.99
C VAL A 251 -23.31 -9.60 -2.53
N ALA A 252 -23.82 -10.84 -2.27
CA ALA A 252 -25.17 -11.07 -1.78
C ALA A 252 -25.45 -10.32 -0.47
N ALA A 253 -24.51 -10.32 0.48
CA ALA A 253 -24.67 -9.63 1.75
C ALA A 253 -24.75 -8.11 1.60
N TYR A 254 -23.84 -7.51 0.83
CA TYR A 254 -23.86 -6.06 0.58
C TYR A 254 -25.04 -5.63 -0.28
N ARG A 255 -25.45 -6.43 -1.27
CA ARG A 255 -26.66 -6.18 -2.04
C ARG A 255 -27.89 -6.20 -1.16
N HIS A 256 -28.01 -7.22 -0.29
CA HIS A 256 -29.12 -7.31 0.67
C HIS A 256 -29.16 -6.07 1.57
N MET A 257 -28.03 -5.63 2.10
CA MET A 257 -27.97 -4.44 2.96
C MET A 257 -28.39 -3.18 2.19
N LEU A 258 -27.82 -2.96 0.99
CA LEU A 258 -28.13 -1.79 0.14
C LEU A 258 -29.61 -1.69 -0.23
N ASP A 259 -30.29 -2.82 -0.46
CA ASP A 259 -31.68 -2.85 -0.87
C ASP A 259 -32.66 -2.68 0.30
N ASN A 260 -32.28 -3.07 1.51
CA ASN A 260 -33.23 -3.22 2.62
C ASN A 260 -33.02 -2.29 3.82
N TRP A 261 -31.83 -1.66 3.99
CA TRP A 261 -31.52 -0.88 5.19
C TRP A 261 -32.49 0.29 5.46
N ARG A 262 -33.11 0.84 4.39
CA ARG A 262 -34.07 1.95 4.52
C ARG A 262 -35.44 1.49 5.06
N PHE A 263 -35.77 0.23 4.91
CA PHE A 263 -37.02 -0.33 5.41
C PHE A 263 -36.87 -0.78 6.88
N ASP A 264 -35.81 -1.49 7.19
CA ASP A 264 -35.49 -2.01 8.51
C ASP A 264 -33.98 -2.26 8.61
N ARG A 265 -33.27 -1.32 9.23
CA ARG A 265 -31.80 -1.34 9.32
C ARG A 265 -31.28 -2.54 10.11
N GLU A 266 -31.90 -2.83 11.28
CA GLU A 266 -31.45 -3.91 12.15
C GLU A 266 -31.66 -5.28 11.52
N ARG A 267 -32.81 -5.48 10.95
CA ARG A 267 -33.13 -6.74 10.24
C ARG A 267 -32.26 -6.92 9.00
N ALA A 268 -32.02 -5.86 8.24
CA ALA A 268 -31.11 -5.90 7.08
C ALA A 268 -29.69 -6.27 7.49
N ALA A 269 -29.17 -5.66 8.55
CA ALA A 269 -27.84 -5.93 9.09
C ALA A 269 -27.73 -7.39 9.60
N THR A 270 -28.70 -7.84 10.42
CA THR A 270 -28.75 -9.21 10.95
C THR A 270 -28.72 -10.24 9.81
N LYS A 271 -29.51 -10.02 8.76
CA LYS A 271 -29.57 -10.93 7.60
C LYS A 271 -28.27 -10.88 6.79
N ALA A 272 -27.70 -9.69 6.57
CA ALA A 272 -26.44 -9.54 5.87
C ALA A 272 -25.27 -10.21 6.61
N LEU A 273 -25.21 -10.07 7.94
CA LEU A 273 -24.23 -10.77 8.78
C LEU A 273 -24.41 -12.29 8.74
N ALA A 274 -25.65 -12.77 8.74
CA ALA A 274 -25.93 -14.21 8.57
C ALA A 274 -25.43 -14.75 7.23
N ILE A 275 -25.56 -13.98 6.13
CA ILE A 275 -24.99 -14.34 4.83
C ILE A 275 -23.47 -14.40 4.89
N LEU A 276 -22.84 -13.41 5.58
CA LEU A 276 -21.38 -13.32 5.70
C LEU A 276 -20.76 -14.42 6.57
N GLN A 277 -21.54 -15.23 7.29
CA GLN A 277 -21.01 -16.43 7.95
C GLN A 277 -20.35 -17.41 6.96
N GLY A 278 -20.70 -17.34 5.67
CA GLY A 278 -20.01 -18.07 4.59
C GLY A 278 -18.70 -17.45 4.11
N ASP A 279 -18.28 -16.29 4.66
CA ASP A 279 -16.97 -15.70 4.37
C ASP A 279 -15.90 -16.29 5.32
N PHE A 280 -15.31 -17.39 4.91
CA PHE A 280 -14.21 -18.06 5.62
C PHE A 280 -12.87 -17.34 5.43
N ALA A 281 -12.86 -16.00 5.53
CA ALA A 281 -11.65 -15.20 5.49
C ALA A 281 -11.10 -14.95 6.91
N ARG A 282 -10.24 -13.93 7.06
CA ARG A 282 -9.72 -13.52 8.37
C ARG A 282 -10.82 -12.93 9.24
N ARG A 283 -10.55 -12.79 10.53
CA ARG A 283 -11.35 -11.96 11.44
C ARG A 283 -11.57 -10.57 10.82
N LYS A 284 -12.68 -9.92 11.23
CA LYS A 284 -13.15 -8.64 10.67
C LYS A 284 -12.81 -7.47 11.57
N THR A 285 -12.59 -6.31 10.93
CA THR A 285 -12.34 -5.02 11.59
C THR A 285 -13.03 -3.89 10.80
N THR A 286 -13.42 -2.83 11.48
CA THR A 286 -13.83 -1.56 10.86
C THR A 286 -12.64 -0.68 10.48
N PHE A 287 -11.45 -1.07 10.91
CA PHE A 287 -10.16 -0.40 10.67
C PHE A 287 -10.17 1.07 11.13
N TRP A 288 -10.07 2.03 10.20
CA TRP A 288 -10.05 3.47 10.49
C TRP A 288 -11.42 4.15 10.44
N PHE A 289 -12.49 3.42 10.17
CA PHE A 289 -13.82 3.98 9.94
C PHE A 289 -14.29 4.91 11.07
N ASP A 290 -14.05 4.54 12.33
CA ASP A 290 -14.51 5.24 13.52
C ASP A 290 -13.52 6.35 14.00
N GLY A 291 -12.56 6.76 13.17
CA GLY A 291 -11.63 7.88 13.45
C GLY A 291 -10.29 7.49 14.07
N SER A 292 -10.13 6.24 14.45
CA SER A 292 -8.87 5.67 14.92
C SER A 292 -8.74 4.22 14.45
N ALA A 293 -7.50 3.70 14.39
CA ALA A 293 -7.33 2.28 14.14
C ALA A 293 -7.97 1.48 15.28
N ALA A 294 -8.73 0.44 14.93
CA ALA A 294 -9.24 -0.50 15.92
C ALA A 294 -8.05 -1.08 16.71
N PRO A 295 -8.07 -1.09 18.07
CA PRO A 295 -6.88 -1.40 18.88
C PRO A 295 -6.27 -2.76 18.60
N ASP A 296 -7.07 -3.72 18.17
CA ASP A 296 -6.68 -5.11 17.93
C ASP A 296 -6.80 -5.55 16.46
N PHE A 297 -6.66 -4.59 15.51
CA PHE A 297 -6.74 -4.90 14.07
C PHE A 297 -5.56 -5.76 13.56
N ILE A 298 -4.51 -5.93 14.37
CA ILE A 298 -3.40 -6.87 14.14
C ILE A 298 -3.34 -7.86 15.30
N ARG A 299 -3.18 -9.16 14.98
CA ARG A 299 -3.00 -10.23 15.96
C ARG A 299 -1.70 -10.97 15.68
N PRO A 300 -0.64 -10.74 16.47
CA PRO A 300 0.66 -11.35 16.25
C PRO A 300 0.65 -12.89 16.30
N GLY A 301 -0.20 -13.48 17.12
CA GLY A 301 -0.29 -14.94 17.28
C GLY A 301 -1.05 -15.66 16.16
N GLN A 302 -1.61 -14.92 15.18
CA GLN A 302 -2.38 -15.54 14.09
C GLN A 302 -1.74 -15.27 12.73
N SER A 303 -1.41 -16.32 11.99
CA SER A 303 -0.91 -16.18 10.62
C SER A 303 -1.91 -15.41 9.76
N GLY A 304 -1.43 -14.73 8.71
CA GLY A 304 -2.30 -14.15 7.68
C GLY A 304 -3.16 -15.19 6.95
N GLY A 305 -3.27 -16.35 7.54
CA GLY A 305 -3.99 -17.52 7.11
C GLY A 305 -5.46 -17.21 6.88
N THR A 306 -6.20 -18.07 6.45
CA THR A 306 -7.46 -17.85 5.84
C THR A 306 -8.34 -18.99 6.22
N GLY A 307 -9.48 -18.67 6.74
CA GLY A 307 -10.45 -19.64 7.18
C GLY A 307 -10.73 -19.55 8.68
N ILE A 308 -11.71 -20.33 9.10
CA ILE A 308 -12.05 -20.50 10.50
C ILE A 308 -11.03 -21.44 11.12
N ALA A 309 -10.36 -21.02 12.19
CA ALA A 309 -9.37 -21.85 12.86
C ALA A 309 -10.03 -23.07 13.51
N LEU A 310 -9.63 -24.27 13.10
CA LEU A 310 -10.02 -25.54 13.71
C LEU A 310 -9.03 -25.96 14.82
N GLY A 311 -8.01 -25.15 15.05
CA GLY A 311 -6.95 -25.38 16.01
C GLY A 311 -5.76 -26.12 15.43
N LYS A 312 -4.87 -26.58 16.33
CA LYS A 312 -3.68 -27.35 15.97
C LYS A 312 -4.02 -28.83 15.90
N VAL A 313 -3.33 -29.54 15.01
CA VAL A 313 -3.37 -31.01 14.96
C VAL A 313 -2.86 -31.54 16.31
N LYS A 314 -3.76 -32.17 17.09
CA LYS A 314 -3.42 -32.74 18.40
C LYS A 314 -2.64 -34.03 18.25
N MET A 315 -3.09 -34.90 17.35
CA MET A 315 -2.42 -36.15 17.00
C MET A 315 -2.79 -36.60 15.59
N VAL A 316 -2.00 -37.51 15.05
CA VAL A 316 -2.27 -38.25 13.81
C VAL A 316 -2.43 -39.73 14.16
N ARG A 317 -3.49 -40.36 13.69
CA ARG A 317 -3.74 -41.79 13.77
C ARG A 317 -3.89 -42.39 12.41
N VAL A 318 -3.60 -43.69 12.29
CA VAL A 318 -3.83 -44.50 11.11
C VAL A 318 -4.97 -45.44 11.39
N PHE A 319 -6.04 -45.38 10.60
CA PHE A 319 -7.16 -46.31 10.58
C PHE A 319 -7.28 -46.84 9.16
N ASP A 320 -7.36 -48.16 8.98
CA ASP A 320 -7.48 -48.81 7.67
C ASP A 320 -6.44 -48.28 6.65
N GLU A 321 -5.16 -48.27 7.06
CA GLU A 321 -4.03 -47.71 6.27
C GLU A 321 -4.13 -46.24 5.89
N GLN A 322 -5.14 -45.50 6.39
CA GLN A 322 -5.37 -44.10 6.11
C GLN A 322 -5.03 -43.21 7.30
N ARG A 323 -4.41 -42.08 7.01
CA ARG A 323 -4.01 -41.10 8.04
C ARG A 323 -5.16 -40.18 8.36
N TRP A 324 -5.42 -40.01 9.64
CA TRP A 324 -6.45 -39.14 10.20
C TRP A 324 -5.81 -38.16 11.17
N LEU A 325 -6.18 -36.86 11.07
CA LEU A 325 -5.67 -35.81 11.96
C LEU A 325 -6.77 -35.37 12.95
N GLN A 326 -6.42 -35.32 14.22
CA GLN A 326 -7.32 -34.84 15.27
C GLN A 326 -7.25 -33.31 15.38
N VAL A 327 -8.40 -32.66 15.25
CA VAL A 327 -8.60 -31.21 15.45
C VAL A 327 -9.65 -30.97 16.53
N SER A 328 -9.73 -29.72 17.02
CA SER A 328 -10.74 -29.30 17.97
C SER A 328 -12.15 -29.34 17.33
N ARG A 329 -13.19 -29.44 18.17
CA ARG A 329 -14.58 -29.45 17.71
C ARG A 329 -14.93 -28.11 17.07
N HIS A 330 -15.56 -28.17 15.90
CA HIS A 330 -16.17 -27.05 15.21
C HIS A 330 -17.46 -27.52 14.54
N GLU A 331 -18.57 -26.83 14.78
CA GLU A 331 -19.86 -27.18 14.18
C GLU A 331 -19.80 -27.10 12.65
N GLY A 332 -20.38 -28.08 11.99
CA GLY A 332 -20.65 -28.05 10.56
C GLY A 332 -19.55 -28.53 9.62
N ILE A 333 -18.47 -29.20 10.10
CA ILE A 333 -17.51 -29.85 9.20
C ILE A 333 -18.09 -31.11 8.59
N ALA A 334 -17.96 -31.24 7.27
CA ALA A 334 -18.46 -32.37 6.52
C ALA A 334 -17.45 -32.87 5.47
N GLU A 335 -17.66 -34.11 5.01
CA GLU A 335 -16.92 -34.65 3.86
C GLU A 335 -17.16 -33.80 2.60
N GLY A 336 -16.06 -33.45 1.92
CA GLY A 336 -16.04 -32.59 0.73
C GLY A 336 -15.74 -31.14 1.03
N ASP A 337 -15.72 -30.73 2.30
CA ASP A 337 -15.22 -29.42 2.72
C ASP A 337 -13.75 -29.26 2.38
N SER A 338 -13.25 -28.03 2.37
CA SER A 338 -11.84 -27.75 2.15
C SER A 338 -11.21 -27.16 3.41
N VAL A 339 -10.09 -27.74 3.82
CA VAL A 339 -9.28 -27.22 4.90
C VAL A 339 -7.94 -26.75 4.37
N ARG A 340 -7.39 -25.71 4.99
CA ARG A 340 -6.01 -25.26 4.76
C ARG A 340 -5.19 -25.60 5.98
N ILE A 341 -4.04 -26.18 5.75
CA ILE A 341 -3.15 -26.62 6.83
C ILE A 341 -1.84 -25.90 6.67
N HIS A 342 -1.38 -25.31 7.76
CA HIS A 342 -0.10 -24.61 7.86
C HIS A 342 0.84 -25.48 8.67
N LYS A 343 2.00 -25.76 8.12
CA LYS A 343 3.07 -26.44 8.85
C LYS A 343 3.52 -25.59 10.04
N HIS A 344 3.71 -26.19 11.18
CA HIS A 344 4.10 -25.51 12.42
C HIS A 344 5.44 -24.76 12.30
N ASP A 345 6.33 -25.23 11.43
CA ASP A 345 7.60 -24.60 11.08
C ASP A 345 7.49 -23.58 9.95
N ASP A 346 6.26 -23.29 9.49
CA ASP A 346 5.92 -22.41 8.35
C ASP A 346 6.61 -22.81 7.03
N SER A 347 7.11 -24.05 6.93
CA SER A 347 7.76 -24.58 5.73
C SER A 347 6.79 -24.69 4.55
N GLY A 348 5.49 -24.75 4.80
CA GLY A 348 4.48 -24.88 3.76
C GLY A 348 3.04 -24.66 4.22
N ARG A 349 2.19 -24.40 3.21
CA ARG A 349 0.74 -24.28 3.38
C ARG A 349 0.05 -25.07 2.27
N VAL A 350 -0.82 -26.00 2.63
CA VAL A 350 -1.54 -26.84 1.69
C VAL A 350 -3.04 -26.69 1.89
N THR A 351 -3.79 -26.72 0.81
CA THR A 351 -5.26 -26.79 0.87
C THR A 351 -5.69 -28.17 0.42
N ALA A 352 -6.36 -28.88 1.31
CA ALA A 352 -6.79 -30.27 1.12
C ALA A 352 -8.32 -30.38 1.20
N LYS A 353 -8.88 -31.39 0.50
CA LYS A 353 -10.28 -31.77 0.67
C LYS A 353 -10.42 -32.74 1.84
N VAL A 354 -11.43 -32.53 2.66
CA VAL A 354 -11.84 -33.48 3.70
C VAL A 354 -12.48 -34.69 3.03
N ARG A 355 -11.85 -35.86 3.20
CA ARG A 355 -12.28 -37.13 2.61
C ARG A 355 -13.10 -37.99 3.57
N GLY A 356 -13.12 -37.62 4.83
CA GLY A 356 -13.90 -38.29 5.88
C GLY A 356 -13.84 -37.49 7.17
N VAL A 357 -14.90 -37.56 7.93
CA VAL A 357 -15.05 -36.93 9.25
C VAL A 357 -15.51 -37.98 10.23
N MET A 358 -14.82 -38.12 11.37
CA MET A 358 -15.21 -38.99 12.48
C MET A 358 -15.36 -38.10 13.71
N ASP A 359 -16.55 -38.09 14.27
CA ASP A 359 -16.88 -37.33 15.49
C ASP A 359 -16.32 -38.05 16.72
N ILE A 360 -15.66 -37.30 17.59
CA ILE A 360 -15.13 -37.83 18.87
C ILE A 360 -15.46 -36.82 20.00
N PRO A 361 -15.48 -37.23 21.26
CA PRO A 361 -15.87 -36.33 22.37
C PRO A 361 -15.10 -35.00 22.38
N ASP A 362 -13.81 -35.01 22.06
CA ASP A 362 -12.90 -33.85 22.11
C ASP A 362 -12.60 -33.22 20.74
N GLY A 363 -13.43 -33.42 19.71
CA GLY A 363 -13.20 -32.84 18.40
C GLY A 363 -13.61 -33.72 17.24
N TYR A 364 -12.80 -33.70 16.18
CA TYR A 364 -12.97 -34.53 15.00
C TYR A 364 -11.66 -35.17 14.59
N PHE A 365 -11.72 -36.40 14.07
CA PHE A 365 -10.70 -36.89 13.18
C PHE A 365 -11.08 -36.59 11.74
N LEU A 366 -10.21 -35.86 11.03
CA LEU A 366 -10.36 -35.50 9.62
C LEU A 366 -9.40 -36.33 8.77
N ARG A 367 -9.91 -36.94 7.72
CA ARG A 367 -9.08 -37.61 6.70
C ARG A 367 -8.80 -36.61 5.58
N VAL A 368 -7.53 -36.43 5.25
CA VAL A 368 -7.03 -35.62 4.15
C VAL A 368 -5.90 -36.35 3.44
N ASP A 369 -5.72 -36.06 2.13
CA ASP A 369 -4.76 -36.81 1.29
C ASP A 369 -3.31 -36.38 1.47
N ASP A 370 -3.01 -35.32 2.23
CA ASP A 370 -1.67 -34.73 2.38
C ASP A 370 -0.98 -35.13 3.71
N GLU A 371 0.34 -34.95 3.77
CA GLU A 371 1.14 -35.25 4.97
C GLU A 371 1.11 -34.11 5.98
N PHE A 372 0.60 -34.42 7.17
CA PHE A 372 0.53 -33.48 8.30
C PHE A 372 1.08 -34.12 9.56
N GLY A 373 1.56 -33.23 10.47
CA GLY A 373 2.08 -33.60 11.75
C GLY A 373 1.38 -32.93 12.93
N PRO A 374 1.64 -33.39 14.15
CA PRO A 374 1.22 -32.67 15.36
C PRO A 374 1.69 -31.24 15.37
N GLN A 375 0.88 -30.31 15.93
CA GLN A 375 1.12 -28.86 16.00
C GLN A 375 0.91 -28.09 14.69
N ASP A 376 0.70 -28.73 13.52
CA ASP A 376 0.28 -28.04 12.31
C ASP A 376 -1.09 -27.38 12.52
N GLU A 377 -1.28 -26.16 12.02
CA GLU A 377 -2.54 -25.39 12.20
C GLU A 377 -3.53 -25.69 11.08
N VAL A 378 -4.79 -25.96 11.43
CA VAL A 378 -5.86 -26.31 10.49
C VAL A 378 -6.93 -25.22 10.45
N TYR A 379 -7.31 -24.80 9.24
CA TYR A 379 -8.33 -23.79 8.99
C TYR A 379 -9.37 -24.31 8.01
N LEU A 380 -10.67 -24.17 8.32
CA LEU A 380 -11.76 -24.38 7.39
C LEU A 380 -11.82 -23.21 6.40
N VAL A 381 -11.70 -23.49 5.11
CA VAL A 381 -11.63 -22.43 4.08
C VAL A 381 -12.81 -22.46 3.11
N GLN A 382 -13.57 -23.55 3.07
CA GLN A 382 -14.76 -23.68 2.23
C GLN A 382 -15.60 -24.84 2.74
N THR A 383 -16.94 -24.68 2.78
CA THR A 383 -17.87 -25.77 3.02
C THR A 383 -18.59 -26.14 1.73
N LYS A 384 -18.78 -27.43 1.52
CA LYS A 384 -19.53 -27.95 0.36
C LYS A 384 -20.99 -27.49 0.36
N SER A 385 -21.58 -27.35 1.54
CA SER A 385 -22.97 -26.93 1.73
C SER A 385 -23.24 -25.49 1.28
N LEU A 386 -22.24 -24.61 1.32
CA LEU A 386 -22.34 -23.20 0.91
C LEU A 386 -21.86 -22.96 -0.52
N SER A 387 -21.30 -23.97 -1.19
CA SER A 387 -20.82 -23.84 -2.56
C SER A 387 -21.99 -23.77 -3.54
N LYS A 388 -22.06 -22.65 -4.25
CA LYS A 388 -23.08 -22.42 -5.29
C LYS A 388 -22.50 -22.63 -6.69
N ARG A 389 -23.33 -23.15 -7.61
CA ARG A 389 -23.00 -23.18 -9.03
C ARG A 389 -23.70 -22.04 -9.73
N TYR A 390 -22.93 -21.19 -10.39
CA TYR A 390 -23.42 -20.06 -11.15
C TYR A 390 -23.48 -20.40 -12.64
N ARG A 391 -24.43 -19.81 -13.35
CA ARG A 391 -24.50 -19.94 -14.81
C ARG A 391 -23.40 -19.17 -15.47
N PRO A 392 -22.57 -19.78 -16.35
CA PRO A 392 -21.53 -19.07 -17.07
C PRO A 392 -22.07 -17.87 -17.86
N VAL A 393 -21.42 -16.71 -17.68
CA VAL A 393 -21.72 -15.46 -18.41
C VAL A 393 -20.98 -15.41 -19.73
N LEU A 394 -19.76 -15.96 -19.76
CA LEU A 394 -18.98 -16.02 -20.97
C LEU A 394 -19.52 -17.07 -21.94
N PRO A 395 -19.55 -16.79 -23.26
CA PRO A 395 -19.91 -17.76 -24.26
C PRO A 395 -18.90 -18.92 -24.34
N ALA A 396 -19.35 -20.11 -24.70
CA ALA A 396 -18.49 -21.28 -24.86
C ALA A 396 -17.41 -21.10 -25.92
N GLY A 397 -17.69 -20.36 -27.00
CA GLY A 397 -16.74 -20.07 -28.08
C GLY A 397 -16.22 -18.63 -28.05
N LEU A 398 -14.88 -18.47 -28.05
CA LEU A 398 -14.21 -17.16 -28.00
C LEU A 398 -13.54 -16.77 -29.32
N ALA A 399 -13.73 -17.56 -30.40
CA ALA A 399 -13.00 -17.38 -31.67
C ALA A 399 -13.30 -16.04 -32.39
N LYS A 400 -14.48 -15.45 -32.15
CA LYS A 400 -14.86 -14.16 -32.74
C LYS A 400 -14.21 -12.94 -32.08
N TYR A 401 -13.59 -13.12 -30.92
CA TYR A 401 -13.01 -12.02 -30.15
C TYR A 401 -11.52 -11.83 -30.49
N HIS A 402 -11.06 -10.57 -30.50
CA HIS A 402 -9.66 -10.24 -30.73
C HIS A 402 -8.78 -10.77 -29.62
N LYS A 403 -7.57 -11.21 -29.97
CA LYS A 403 -6.66 -11.88 -29.05
C LYS A 403 -5.49 -11.00 -28.58
N PHE A 404 -5.16 -9.95 -29.34
CA PHE A 404 -3.95 -9.18 -29.10
C PHE A 404 -4.16 -7.68 -29.34
N PRO A 405 -3.46 -6.82 -28.57
CA PRO A 405 -3.28 -5.41 -28.90
C PRO A 405 -2.53 -5.26 -30.23
N SER A 406 -2.49 -4.03 -30.78
CA SER A 406 -1.63 -3.69 -31.92
C SER A 406 -0.15 -3.81 -31.58
N TYR A 407 0.71 -3.62 -32.58
CA TYR A 407 2.17 -3.59 -32.43
C TYR A 407 2.74 -2.17 -32.63
N ASP A 408 1.92 -1.15 -32.46
CA ASP A 408 2.35 0.24 -32.61
C ASP A 408 3.31 0.63 -31.48
N SER A 409 4.35 1.37 -31.83
CA SER A 409 5.28 1.92 -30.84
C SER A 409 4.70 3.19 -30.20
N ALA A 410 5.00 3.37 -28.93
CA ALA A 410 4.63 4.60 -28.21
C ALA A 410 5.42 5.79 -28.79
N PRO A 411 4.78 6.92 -29.11
CA PRO A 411 5.51 8.13 -29.41
C PRO A 411 6.26 8.62 -28.16
N ASN A 412 7.25 9.50 -28.36
CA ASN A 412 7.87 10.17 -27.23
C ASN A 412 6.89 11.15 -26.58
N PRO A 413 6.90 11.28 -25.23
CA PRO A 413 6.04 12.23 -24.56
C PRO A 413 6.41 13.68 -24.91
N THR A 414 5.41 14.52 -25.14
CA THR A 414 5.62 15.96 -25.31
C THR A 414 6.07 16.57 -23.98
N LEU A 415 7.27 17.13 -23.95
CA LEU A 415 7.81 17.82 -22.79
C LEU A 415 7.46 19.32 -22.86
N PRO A 416 7.22 19.98 -21.72
CA PRO A 416 7.04 21.42 -21.71
C PRO A 416 8.34 22.12 -22.14
N GLU A 417 8.21 23.22 -22.89
CA GLU A 417 9.35 24.08 -23.19
C GLU A 417 9.94 24.59 -21.86
N GLN A 418 11.25 24.38 -21.67
CA GLN A 418 11.92 24.98 -20.51
C GLN A 418 11.98 26.50 -20.72
N GLY A 419 11.34 27.23 -19.82
CA GLY A 419 11.43 28.69 -19.78
C GLY A 419 12.91 29.13 -19.75
N LYS A 420 13.22 30.28 -20.35
CA LYS A 420 14.58 30.85 -20.44
C LYS A 420 15.23 31.14 -19.06
N ASP A 421 14.45 31.14 -17.99
CA ASP A 421 14.92 31.33 -16.61
C ASP A 421 15.45 30.05 -15.99
N LYS A 422 16.61 29.57 -16.47
CA LYS A 422 17.34 28.45 -15.87
C LYS A 422 17.81 28.67 -14.43
N GLN A 423 17.63 29.86 -13.84
CA GLN A 423 18.14 30.23 -12.51
C GLN A 423 17.18 29.88 -11.35
N ALA A 424 15.93 29.58 -11.59
CA ALA A 424 14.91 29.42 -10.53
C ALA A 424 14.71 27.99 -10.00
N GLY A 425 15.51 27.00 -10.39
CA GLY A 425 15.35 25.59 -9.96
C GLY A 425 16.20 25.20 -8.75
N PHE A 426 16.19 23.92 -8.40
CA PHE A 426 17.07 23.34 -7.39
C PHE A 426 18.52 23.38 -7.87
N PRO A 427 19.45 24.06 -7.18
CA PRO A 427 20.85 24.13 -7.59
C PRO A 427 21.58 22.79 -7.44
N ASP A 428 22.62 22.59 -8.24
CA ASP A 428 23.44 21.37 -8.16
C ASP A 428 24.21 21.28 -6.82
N GLY A 429 24.34 20.07 -6.31
CA GLY A 429 25.04 19.78 -5.08
C GLY A 429 24.46 18.61 -4.27
N ILE A 430 25.05 18.40 -3.09
CA ILE A 430 24.60 17.39 -2.12
C ILE A 430 23.63 18.04 -1.14
N TYR A 431 22.47 17.43 -0.99
CA TYR A 431 21.42 17.82 -0.05
C TYR A 431 21.37 16.80 1.09
N ALA A 432 21.12 17.26 2.31
CA ALA A 432 21.00 16.39 3.48
C ALA A 432 19.59 16.49 4.06
N MET A 433 18.90 15.35 4.15
CA MET A 433 17.54 15.26 4.68
C MET A 433 17.53 14.72 6.10
N VAL A 434 16.72 15.35 6.96
CA VAL A 434 16.49 14.97 8.36
C VAL A 434 15.00 15.06 8.68
N ASN A 435 14.53 14.34 9.72
CA ASN A 435 13.15 14.39 10.17
C ASN A 435 12.92 15.12 11.50
N ARG A 436 13.96 15.64 12.15
CA ARG A 436 13.85 16.40 13.42
C ARG A 436 14.55 17.74 13.28
N VAL A 437 13.93 18.81 13.81
CA VAL A 437 14.50 20.17 13.78
C VAL A 437 15.89 20.23 14.42
N GLN A 438 16.11 19.51 15.53
CA GLN A 438 17.41 19.47 16.21
C GLN A 438 18.53 18.87 15.36
N ASP A 439 18.21 17.94 14.44
CA ASP A 439 19.21 17.33 13.57
C ASP A 439 19.79 18.32 12.55
N LEU A 440 19.07 19.42 12.25
CA LEU A 440 19.60 20.51 11.43
C LEU A 440 20.92 21.07 11.97
N HIS A 441 21.12 21.10 13.31
CA HIS A 441 22.37 21.56 13.91
C HIS A 441 23.54 20.60 13.62
N VAL A 442 23.26 19.30 13.45
CA VAL A 442 24.31 18.34 13.08
C VAL A 442 24.82 18.61 11.67
N LEU A 443 23.95 19.06 10.77
CA LEU A 443 24.29 19.36 9.37
C LEU A 443 25.26 20.55 9.24
N GLN A 444 25.37 21.43 10.24
CA GLN A 444 26.32 22.50 10.24
C GLN A 444 27.79 22.02 10.24
N ALA A 445 28.03 20.78 10.67
CA ALA A 445 29.39 20.20 10.74
C ALA A 445 30.03 19.99 9.37
N ASP A 446 29.24 19.93 8.30
CA ASP A 446 29.64 19.82 6.91
C ASP A 446 28.47 20.29 6.05
N ARG A 447 28.34 21.62 5.89
CA ARG A 447 27.09 22.23 5.33
C ARG A 447 26.74 21.64 3.96
N PRO A 448 25.51 21.11 3.81
CA PRO A 448 25.00 20.65 2.51
C PRO A 448 24.68 21.85 1.61
N LYS A 449 24.43 21.60 0.33
CA LYS A 449 23.93 22.63 -0.59
C LYS A 449 22.63 23.25 -0.09
N LYS A 450 21.68 22.41 0.39
CA LYS A 450 20.51 22.80 1.17
C LYS A 450 20.18 21.67 2.15
N ALA A 451 19.60 22.02 3.31
CA ALA A 451 19.02 21.07 4.23
C ALA A 451 17.58 20.76 3.80
N ILE A 452 17.15 19.51 3.93
CA ILE A 452 15.76 19.09 3.72
C ILE A 452 15.19 18.68 5.08
N LEU A 453 14.08 19.27 5.49
CA LEU A 453 13.37 18.93 6.73
C LEU A 453 11.95 18.47 6.43
N ARG A 454 11.54 17.36 7.04
CA ARG A 454 10.15 16.90 6.97
C ARG A 454 9.22 17.85 7.71
N LEU A 455 8.17 18.34 7.05
CA LEU A 455 7.18 19.24 7.61
C LEU A 455 6.06 18.43 8.29
N THR A 456 6.27 18.08 9.55
CA THR A 456 5.26 17.51 10.44
C THR A 456 4.72 18.59 11.38
N ARG A 457 3.56 18.38 12.03
CA ARG A 457 2.98 19.34 12.99
C ARG A 457 3.98 19.74 14.07
N LYS A 458 4.70 18.76 14.66
CA LYS A 458 5.75 19.03 15.67
C LYS A 458 6.91 19.83 15.13
N ASN A 459 7.40 19.50 13.95
CA ASN A 459 8.49 20.25 13.35
C ASN A 459 8.06 21.68 13.04
N ALA A 460 6.82 21.88 12.55
CA ALA A 460 6.25 23.21 12.31
C ALA A 460 6.19 24.05 13.60
N GLU A 461 5.69 23.48 14.69
CA GLU A 461 5.65 24.13 15.99
C GLU A 461 7.07 24.47 16.51
N LEU A 462 8.01 23.53 16.44
CA LEU A 462 9.41 23.76 16.86
C LEU A 462 10.11 24.81 16.00
N MET A 463 9.88 24.78 14.68
CA MET A 463 10.43 25.78 13.74
C MET A 463 9.90 27.17 14.03
N ARG A 464 8.59 27.32 14.27
CA ARG A 464 7.98 28.60 14.63
C ARG A 464 8.52 29.11 15.98
N LYS A 465 8.63 28.24 16.99
CA LYS A 465 9.13 28.58 18.33
C LYS A 465 10.59 29.01 18.29
N HIS A 466 11.42 28.39 17.46
CA HIS A 466 12.88 28.62 17.36
C HIS A 466 13.28 29.24 16.01
N GLU A 467 12.40 29.99 15.34
CA GLU A 467 12.62 30.54 13.99
C GLU A 467 13.96 31.29 13.86
N LYS A 468 14.32 32.10 14.89
CA LYS A 468 15.55 32.88 14.87
C LYS A 468 16.82 32.04 15.02
N GLU A 469 16.70 30.85 15.63
CA GLU A 469 17.82 29.95 15.98
C GLU A 469 18.04 28.86 14.91
N LEU A 470 17.13 28.73 13.93
CA LEU A 470 17.26 27.72 12.88
C LEU A 470 18.58 27.91 12.12
N PRO A 471 19.38 26.83 11.96
CA PRO A 471 20.68 26.92 11.29
C PRO A 471 20.61 27.03 9.77
N PHE A 472 19.43 26.71 9.19
CA PHE A 472 19.11 26.80 7.78
C PHE A 472 17.75 27.50 7.64
N LYS A 473 17.67 28.53 6.79
CA LYS A 473 16.46 29.37 6.59
C LYS A 473 16.31 29.75 5.13
N GLY A 474 15.08 30.13 4.75
CA GLY A 474 14.78 30.64 3.42
C GLY A 474 15.36 29.73 2.32
N ASP A 475 16.23 30.25 1.50
CA ASP A 475 16.82 29.53 0.37
C ASP A 475 17.73 28.34 0.76
N GLU A 476 18.16 28.22 2.00
CA GLU A 476 19.01 27.10 2.47
C GLU A 476 18.20 25.88 2.94
N LEU A 477 16.89 26.04 3.16
CA LEU A 477 16.01 25.01 3.67
C LEU A 477 15.03 24.56 2.58
N VAL A 478 14.74 23.27 2.53
CA VAL A 478 13.72 22.64 1.69
C VAL A 478 12.73 21.94 2.61
N LEU A 479 11.44 22.16 2.42
CA LEU A 479 10.40 21.50 3.20
C LEU A 479 9.87 20.27 2.45
N TRP A 480 10.04 19.08 3.07
CA TRP A 480 9.53 17.82 2.59
C TRP A 480 8.11 17.61 3.13
N LEU A 481 7.10 17.56 2.26
CA LEU A 481 5.72 17.30 2.63
C LEU A 481 5.47 15.79 2.76
N GLU A 482 4.75 15.39 3.83
CA GLU A 482 4.51 13.99 4.14
C GLU A 482 3.75 13.26 3.03
N PRO A 483 4.13 12.02 2.66
CA PRO A 483 3.49 11.32 1.55
C PRO A 483 2.03 10.91 1.82
N PHE A 484 1.68 10.56 3.06
CA PHE A 484 0.29 10.39 3.47
C PHE A 484 -0.26 11.74 3.97
N PHE A 485 -1.28 12.24 3.29
CA PHE A 485 -1.82 13.58 3.49
C PHE A 485 -3.35 13.48 3.63
N PRO A 486 -3.89 13.25 4.85
CA PRO A 486 -5.33 13.12 5.08
C PRO A 486 -6.05 14.47 4.99
N GLN A 487 -7.36 14.43 4.71
CA GLN A 487 -8.19 15.64 4.60
C GLN A 487 -8.16 16.51 5.87
N ALA A 488 -8.05 15.88 7.03
CA ALA A 488 -7.95 16.60 8.32
C ALA A 488 -6.73 17.53 8.42
N ASP A 489 -5.70 17.30 7.64
CA ASP A 489 -4.48 18.13 7.63
C ASP A 489 -4.46 19.17 6.51
N ALA A 490 -5.49 19.21 5.64
CA ALA A 490 -5.45 20.04 4.42
C ALA A 490 -5.34 21.54 4.73
N ASP A 491 -6.18 22.04 5.64
CA ASP A 491 -6.20 23.46 6.02
C ASP A 491 -4.94 23.86 6.80
N TRP A 492 -4.54 23.03 7.78
CA TRP A 492 -3.29 23.23 8.51
C TRP A 492 -2.08 23.31 7.58
N LEU A 493 -1.96 22.39 6.60
CA LEU A 493 -0.82 22.39 5.69
C LEU A 493 -0.85 23.63 4.78
N ALA A 494 -2.03 24.10 4.36
CA ALA A 494 -2.18 25.32 3.58
C ALA A 494 -1.67 26.55 4.37
N GLU A 495 -2.08 26.67 5.62
CA GLU A 495 -1.64 27.73 6.52
C GLU A 495 -0.12 27.68 6.78
N GLU A 496 0.44 26.48 6.99
CA GLU A 496 1.90 26.33 7.18
C GLU A 496 2.69 26.70 5.93
N VAL A 497 2.25 26.26 4.75
CA VAL A 497 2.90 26.62 3.49
C VAL A 497 2.86 28.14 3.28
N ASP A 498 1.72 28.80 3.47
CA ASP A 498 1.56 30.24 3.31
C ASP A 498 2.42 31.00 4.36
N TYR A 499 2.46 30.52 5.61
CA TYR A 499 3.32 31.10 6.64
C TYR A 499 4.80 31.05 6.25
N TRP A 500 5.31 29.89 5.85
CA TRP A 500 6.73 29.72 5.53
C TRP A 500 7.11 30.46 4.23
N LEU A 501 6.22 30.52 3.23
CA LEU A 501 6.40 31.39 2.06
C LEU A 501 6.55 32.87 2.45
N SER A 502 5.71 33.36 3.39
CA SER A 502 5.82 34.74 3.90
C SER A 502 7.15 35.03 4.64
N LYS A 503 7.83 33.95 5.12
CA LYS A 503 9.16 34.01 5.74
C LYS A 503 10.32 33.85 4.76
N GLY A 504 10.03 33.82 3.45
CA GLY A 504 11.03 33.68 2.39
C GLY A 504 11.43 32.22 2.08
N GLN A 505 10.72 31.23 2.66
CA GLN A 505 10.91 29.82 2.31
C GLN A 505 10.32 29.56 0.92
N LYS A 506 11.15 29.05 -0.03
CA LYS A 506 10.69 28.87 -1.43
C LYS A 506 10.64 27.40 -1.87
N TYR A 507 11.45 26.52 -1.27
CA TYR A 507 11.70 25.18 -1.76
C TYR A 507 10.83 24.14 -1.05
N PHE A 508 10.06 23.35 -1.82
CA PHE A 508 9.16 22.32 -1.34
C PHE A 508 9.34 21.01 -2.12
N ILE A 509 9.21 19.87 -1.45
CA ILE A 509 9.12 18.56 -2.09
C ILE A 509 7.72 18.00 -1.83
N ALA A 510 6.96 17.83 -2.90
CA ALA A 510 5.60 17.30 -2.86
C ALA A 510 5.59 15.78 -3.13
N ASN A 511 4.99 15.00 -2.24
CA ASN A 511 4.89 13.56 -2.31
C ASN A 511 3.47 13.04 -2.59
N ASN A 512 2.51 13.97 -2.77
CA ASN A 512 1.10 13.66 -2.99
C ASN A 512 0.50 14.64 -4.01
N LEU A 513 -0.49 14.19 -4.80
CA LEU A 513 -1.14 15.02 -5.81
C LEU A 513 -1.89 16.22 -5.21
N GLY A 514 -2.45 16.05 -4.00
CA GLY A 514 -3.08 17.15 -3.27
C GLY A 514 -2.11 18.27 -2.92
N GLN A 515 -0.84 17.92 -2.64
CA GLN A 515 0.22 18.89 -2.36
C GLN A 515 0.65 19.64 -3.63
N LEU A 516 0.70 18.97 -4.78
CA LEU A 516 0.93 19.66 -6.07
C LEU A 516 -0.19 20.68 -6.36
N ALA A 517 -1.43 20.31 -6.06
CA ALA A 517 -2.57 21.22 -6.17
C ALA A 517 -2.45 22.41 -5.21
N LEU A 518 -2.04 22.15 -3.97
CA LEU A 518 -1.85 23.17 -2.92
C LEU A 518 -0.77 24.17 -3.30
N LEU A 519 0.38 23.71 -3.80
CA LEU A 519 1.52 24.56 -4.15
C LEU A 519 1.33 25.32 -5.48
N LYS A 520 0.40 24.91 -6.33
CA LYS A 520 0.15 25.52 -7.63
C LYS A 520 -0.37 26.96 -7.49
N GLY A 521 0.31 27.90 -8.14
CA GLY A 521 -0.04 29.32 -8.09
C GLY A 521 0.56 30.10 -6.91
N ARG A 522 1.31 29.42 -6.03
CA ARG A 522 2.13 30.03 -4.98
C ARG A 522 3.56 30.26 -5.51
N GLU A 523 4.28 31.20 -4.92
CA GLU A 523 5.70 31.46 -5.26
C GLU A 523 6.64 30.37 -4.72
N ALA A 524 6.31 29.11 -5.05
CA ALA A 524 7.02 27.93 -4.58
C ALA A 524 7.83 27.27 -5.70
N ILE A 525 9.07 26.87 -5.39
CA ILE A 525 9.93 26.02 -6.23
C ILE A 525 9.71 24.57 -5.78
N VAL A 526 9.08 23.77 -6.65
CA VAL A 526 8.56 22.46 -6.27
C VAL A 526 9.35 21.34 -6.94
N ALA A 527 9.81 20.36 -6.13
CA ALA A 527 10.25 19.07 -6.63
C ALA A 527 9.15 18.00 -6.39
N ALA A 528 8.98 17.09 -7.35
CA ALA A 528 8.19 15.89 -7.14
C ALA A 528 8.99 14.87 -6.34
N GLY A 529 8.45 14.41 -5.22
CA GLY A 529 9.06 13.40 -4.38
C GLY A 529 8.89 11.97 -4.93
N PRO A 530 9.60 10.98 -4.36
CA PRO A 530 9.64 9.62 -4.88
C PRO A 530 8.29 8.89 -4.82
N TRP A 531 7.38 9.33 -3.98
CA TRP A 531 6.05 8.74 -3.79
C TRP A 531 5.03 9.16 -4.88
N LEU A 532 5.41 10.04 -5.81
CA LEU A 532 4.69 10.31 -7.05
C LEU A 532 5.07 9.34 -8.19
N TYR A 533 5.97 8.41 -7.92
CA TYR A 533 6.32 7.25 -8.75
C TYR A 533 6.64 7.57 -10.21
N SER A 534 7.59 8.49 -10.46
CA SER A 534 8.06 8.79 -11.81
C SER A 534 9.06 7.73 -12.31
N PHE A 535 8.56 6.64 -12.91
CA PHE A 535 9.34 5.53 -13.47
C PHE A 535 9.65 5.66 -14.97
N ASN A 536 8.97 6.58 -15.65
CA ASN A 536 9.03 6.69 -17.10
C ASN A 536 8.95 8.16 -17.55
N ALA A 537 9.34 8.43 -18.77
CA ALA A 537 9.37 9.77 -19.33
C ALA A 537 7.97 10.41 -19.47
N TRP A 538 6.92 9.59 -19.57
CA TRP A 538 5.54 10.07 -19.61
C TRP A 538 5.11 10.63 -18.26
N SER A 539 5.43 9.96 -17.16
CA SER A 539 5.16 10.46 -15.81
C SER A 539 6.01 11.69 -15.50
N ALA A 540 7.27 11.73 -15.93
CA ALA A 540 8.11 12.91 -15.83
C ALA A 540 7.52 14.10 -16.61
N SER A 541 7.08 13.89 -17.86
CA SER A 541 6.40 14.91 -18.68
C SER A 541 5.14 15.45 -17.98
N PHE A 542 4.32 14.57 -17.39
CA PHE A 542 3.14 14.98 -16.62
C PHE A 542 3.50 15.92 -15.45
N LEU A 543 4.53 15.56 -14.68
CA LEU A 543 4.97 16.34 -13.52
C LEU A 543 5.55 17.68 -13.93
N LEU A 544 6.43 17.71 -14.94
CA LEU A 544 7.03 18.93 -15.46
C LEU A 544 5.96 19.88 -16.03
N ALA A 545 4.95 19.35 -16.75
CA ALA A 545 3.82 20.15 -17.25
C ALA A 545 2.94 20.72 -16.12
N ASN A 546 3.05 20.20 -14.90
CA ASN A 546 2.39 20.73 -13.71
C ASN A 546 3.24 21.69 -12.88
N GLY A 547 4.35 22.19 -13.44
CA GLY A 547 5.18 23.21 -12.80
C GLY A 547 6.22 22.66 -11.81
N VAL A 548 6.47 21.35 -11.83
CA VAL A 548 7.57 20.74 -11.06
C VAL A 548 8.91 21.07 -11.75
N GLN A 549 9.90 21.51 -10.95
CA GLN A 549 11.22 21.90 -11.46
C GLN A 549 12.29 20.81 -11.29
N ALA A 550 12.03 19.83 -10.41
CA ALA A 550 12.92 18.68 -10.24
C ALA A 550 12.11 17.44 -9.85
N ILE A 551 12.63 16.25 -10.14
CA ILE A 551 11.96 14.97 -9.89
C ILE A 551 12.89 14.09 -9.09
N ILE A 552 12.43 13.61 -7.95
CA ILE A 552 13.10 12.58 -7.16
C ILE A 552 12.58 11.23 -7.63
N PRO A 553 13.40 10.43 -8.34
CA PRO A 553 12.95 9.14 -8.83
C PRO A 553 12.67 8.17 -7.66
N PRO A 554 11.76 7.19 -7.84
CA PRO A 554 11.53 6.17 -6.83
C PRO A 554 12.79 5.36 -6.53
N LEU A 555 12.99 4.94 -5.28
CA LEU A 555 14.11 4.08 -4.88
C LEU A 555 14.13 2.73 -5.62
N GLU A 556 13.00 2.32 -6.17
CA GLU A 556 12.81 1.07 -6.90
C GLU A 556 13.21 1.13 -8.40
N ILE A 557 13.57 2.30 -8.93
CA ILE A 557 13.90 2.45 -10.35
C ILE A 557 15.20 1.72 -10.69
N SER A 558 15.22 0.96 -11.78
CA SER A 558 16.44 0.29 -12.23
C SER A 558 17.44 1.26 -12.88
N LYS A 559 18.74 0.89 -12.86
CA LYS A 559 19.80 1.66 -13.56
C LYS A 559 19.44 1.89 -15.03
N GLN A 560 19.01 0.82 -15.71
CA GLN A 560 18.68 0.88 -17.14
C GLN A 560 17.50 1.80 -17.43
N ASP A 561 16.44 1.72 -16.63
CA ASP A 561 15.27 2.58 -16.82
C ASP A 561 15.60 4.03 -16.44
N PHE A 562 16.37 4.26 -15.37
CA PHE A 562 16.85 5.59 -15.01
C PHE A 562 17.63 6.24 -16.14
N GLN A 563 18.59 5.53 -16.76
CA GLN A 563 19.37 6.03 -17.89
C GLN A 563 18.48 6.37 -19.09
N LYS A 564 17.60 5.44 -19.49
CA LYS A 564 16.66 5.67 -20.61
C LYS A 564 15.75 6.87 -20.38
N VAL A 565 15.25 7.04 -19.15
CA VAL A 565 14.40 8.19 -18.85
C VAL A 565 15.22 9.48 -18.83
N SER A 566 16.45 9.45 -18.30
CA SER A 566 17.35 10.62 -18.28
C SER A 566 17.74 11.10 -19.69
N GLU A 567 17.76 10.24 -20.68
CA GLU A 567 17.96 10.59 -22.10
C GLU A 567 16.75 11.31 -22.73
N LEU A 568 15.54 11.04 -22.21
CA LEU A 568 14.29 11.53 -22.77
C LEU A 568 13.75 12.80 -22.08
N VAL A 569 14.26 13.15 -20.89
CA VAL A 569 13.85 14.34 -20.16
C VAL A 569 14.95 15.39 -20.11
N PRO A 570 14.64 16.68 -19.86
CA PRO A 570 15.66 17.71 -19.81
C PRO A 570 16.76 17.40 -18.80
N SER A 571 18.04 17.62 -19.19
CA SER A 571 19.19 17.44 -18.31
C SER A 571 19.01 18.22 -16.99
N GLY A 572 19.40 17.60 -15.88
CA GLY A 572 19.26 18.20 -14.56
C GLY A 572 17.86 18.14 -13.95
N SER A 573 16.88 17.50 -14.61
CA SER A 573 15.55 17.30 -14.04
C SER A 573 15.55 16.33 -12.85
N TYR A 574 16.51 15.38 -12.81
CA TYR A 574 16.54 14.35 -11.77
C TYR A 574 17.37 14.72 -10.55
N PHE A 575 16.88 14.26 -9.41
CA PHE A 575 17.37 14.57 -8.07
C PHE A 575 17.33 13.29 -7.19
N PRO A 576 18.16 12.26 -7.46
CA PRO A 576 18.05 10.97 -6.81
C PRO A 576 18.47 10.98 -5.33
N ILE A 577 17.79 10.14 -4.54
CA ILE A 577 18.23 9.75 -3.20
C ILE A 577 19.36 8.70 -3.38
N VAL A 578 20.56 9.00 -2.89
CA VAL A 578 21.73 8.12 -3.02
C VAL A 578 22.18 7.50 -1.70
N PHE A 579 21.55 7.90 -0.60
CA PHE A 579 21.72 7.29 0.73
C PHE A 579 20.42 7.43 1.50
N ALA A 580 19.92 6.34 2.10
CA ALA A 580 18.71 6.36 2.93
C ALA A 580 18.57 5.12 3.82
N TYR A 581 17.76 5.26 4.88
CA TYR A 581 17.06 4.16 5.55
C TYR A 581 15.62 4.13 5.02
N PRO A 582 15.34 3.36 3.95
CA PRO A 582 14.06 3.46 3.25
C PRO A 582 12.89 3.04 4.13
N GLN A 583 11.78 3.78 4.02
CA GLN A 583 10.51 3.44 4.67
C GLN A 583 9.90 2.22 3.96
N LEU A 584 10.03 1.04 4.57
CA LEU A 584 9.52 -0.22 4.00
C LEU A 584 8.01 -0.38 4.20
N PHE A 585 7.53 -0.04 5.41
CA PHE A 585 6.12 0.20 5.70
C PHE A 585 5.94 1.62 6.23
N THR A 586 4.86 2.28 5.82
CA THR A 586 4.38 3.53 6.38
C THR A 586 2.98 3.27 6.91
N VAL A 587 2.79 3.25 8.22
CA VAL A 587 1.56 2.86 8.88
C VAL A 587 0.97 4.08 9.58
N ARG A 588 -0.30 4.41 9.31
CA ARG A 588 -0.98 5.54 9.95
C ARG A 588 -1.15 5.34 11.47
N SER A 589 -1.22 4.09 11.93
CA SER A 589 -1.36 3.76 13.36
C SER A 589 -0.03 3.78 14.09
N ASP A 590 -0.03 4.16 15.37
CA ASP A 590 1.08 3.95 16.28
C ASP A 590 1.13 2.48 16.71
N LEU A 591 1.97 1.68 16.06
CA LEU A 591 2.19 0.28 16.41
C LEU A 591 3.04 0.11 17.68
N GLY A 592 3.78 1.14 18.08
CA GLY A 592 4.59 1.13 19.31
C GLY A 592 3.73 1.07 20.57
N ALA A 593 2.49 1.53 20.50
CA ALA A 593 1.53 1.34 21.59
C ALA A 593 1.18 -0.16 21.82
N ASN A 594 1.31 -0.99 20.77
CA ASN A 594 0.97 -2.42 20.81
C ASN A 594 2.17 -3.31 21.04
N TYR A 595 3.41 -2.86 20.72
CA TYR A 595 4.61 -3.68 20.76
C TYR A 595 5.68 -3.09 21.69
N LYS A 596 6.26 -3.95 22.53
CA LYS A 596 7.34 -3.58 23.46
C LYS A 596 8.75 -3.66 22.84
N PHE A 597 8.85 -4.11 21.58
CA PHE A 597 10.12 -4.22 20.86
C PHE A 597 10.30 -3.05 19.89
N ARG A 598 11.55 -2.72 19.63
CA ARG A 598 11.99 -1.77 18.62
C ARG A 598 12.62 -2.46 17.43
N PHE A 599 13.42 -3.51 17.70
CA PHE A 599 14.11 -4.28 16.65
C PHE A 599 13.47 -5.64 16.47
N PHE A 600 13.47 -6.10 15.22
CA PHE A 600 12.97 -7.42 14.85
C PHE A 600 13.68 -7.91 13.58
N SER A 601 13.66 -9.21 13.33
CA SER A 601 14.29 -9.84 12.18
C SER A 601 13.33 -10.71 11.40
N ASP A 602 13.60 -10.90 10.10
CA ASP A 602 12.96 -11.93 9.31
C ASP A 602 13.68 -13.29 9.45
N ARG A 603 13.13 -14.32 8.81
CA ARG A 603 13.69 -15.69 8.87
C ARG A 603 15.00 -15.82 8.09
N GLU A 604 15.27 -14.95 7.16
CA GLU A 604 16.52 -14.87 6.41
C GLU A 604 17.63 -14.17 7.20
N GLY A 605 17.31 -13.60 8.37
CA GLY A 605 18.25 -12.92 9.28
C GLY A 605 18.53 -11.48 8.88
N ALA A 606 17.62 -10.84 8.15
CA ALA A 606 17.66 -9.40 7.93
C ALA A 606 16.97 -8.69 9.09
N ASP A 607 17.62 -7.64 9.61
CA ASP A 607 17.17 -6.88 10.76
C ASP A 607 16.48 -5.58 10.36
N TYR A 608 15.43 -5.24 11.10
CA TYR A 608 14.58 -4.08 10.89
C TYR A 608 14.36 -3.32 12.19
N GLU A 609 14.00 -2.06 12.07
CA GLU A 609 13.63 -1.19 13.18
C GLU A 609 12.21 -0.67 12.97
N LEU A 610 11.37 -0.76 14.01
CA LEU A 610 10.08 -0.10 14.12
C LEU A 610 10.30 1.28 14.74
N VAL A 611 10.08 2.32 13.96
CA VAL A 611 10.20 3.71 14.40
C VAL A 611 8.80 4.30 14.49
N ASN A 612 8.45 4.80 15.68
CA ASN A 612 7.20 5.52 15.88
C ASN A 612 7.43 7.01 15.67
N ASP A 613 6.59 7.60 14.85
CA ASP A 613 6.58 9.02 14.52
C ASP A 613 5.18 9.58 14.85
N GLN A 614 5.04 10.89 14.86
CA GLN A 614 3.77 11.56 15.15
C GLN A 614 2.67 11.27 14.12
N SER A 615 3.07 10.89 12.91
CA SER A 615 2.18 10.51 11.81
C SER A 615 1.83 9.02 11.79
N GLY A 616 2.33 8.24 12.76
CA GLY A 616 2.15 6.78 12.82
C GLY A 616 3.46 6.02 13.04
N SER A 617 3.59 4.86 12.44
CA SER A 617 4.79 4.01 12.54
C SER A 617 5.42 3.78 11.17
N VAL A 618 6.75 3.73 11.13
CA VAL A 618 7.49 3.31 9.95
C VAL A 618 8.39 2.12 10.28
N VAL A 619 8.56 1.23 9.32
CA VAL A 619 9.55 0.16 9.40
C VAL A 619 10.70 0.51 8.46
N ILE A 620 11.92 0.50 8.99
CA ILE A 620 13.14 0.73 8.24
C ILE A 620 14.10 -0.46 8.37
N PRO A 621 15.00 -0.71 7.39
CA PRO A 621 16.06 -1.69 7.57
C PRO A 621 17.15 -1.14 8.48
N VAL A 622 17.82 -2.02 9.24
CA VAL A 622 19.00 -1.64 10.03
C VAL A 622 20.18 -1.26 9.12
N LYS A 623 20.31 -1.89 7.96
CA LYS A 623 21.33 -1.57 6.96
C LYS A 623 20.81 -0.49 5.99
N PRO A 624 21.52 0.65 5.82
CA PRO A 624 21.10 1.69 4.89
C PRO A 624 21.27 1.25 3.43
N PHE A 625 20.44 1.82 2.57
CA PHE A 625 20.65 1.84 1.12
C PHE A 625 21.72 2.87 0.76
N SER A 626 22.61 2.54 -0.17
CA SER A 626 23.65 3.46 -0.63
C SER A 626 23.99 3.31 -2.10
N LEU A 627 24.05 4.45 -2.80
CA LEU A 627 24.58 4.64 -4.17
C LEU A 627 25.65 5.75 -4.16
N VAL A 628 26.24 6.09 -3.02
CA VAL A 628 27.22 7.21 -2.93
C VAL A 628 28.44 6.97 -3.82
N ASP A 629 28.86 5.72 -3.97
CA ASP A 629 29.91 5.29 -4.89
C ASP A 629 29.53 5.44 -6.38
N ARG A 630 28.26 5.61 -6.69
CA ARG A 630 27.74 5.80 -8.05
C ARG A 630 27.59 7.28 -8.45
N ILE A 631 27.78 8.22 -7.52
CA ILE A 631 27.70 9.66 -7.82
C ILE A 631 28.60 10.07 -9.00
N PRO A 632 29.86 9.61 -9.13
CA PRO A 632 30.70 9.97 -10.30
C PRO A 632 30.09 9.53 -11.63
N PHE A 633 29.43 8.38 -11.68
CA PHE A 633 28.77 7.88 -12.89
C PHE A 633 27.49 8.68 -13.19
N LEU A 634 26.67 8.95 -12.17
CA LEU A 634 25.46 9.74 -12.31
C LEU A 634 25.75 11.18 -12.79
N LYS A 635 26.88 11.75 -12.35
CA LYS A 635 27.33 13.06 -12.87
C LYS A 635 27.65 13.03 -14.35
N LYS A 636 28.24 11.94 -14.86
CA LYS A 636 28.50 11.75 -16.29
C LYS A 636 27.17 11.63 -17.08
N ASP A 637 26.14 11.06 -16.47
CA ASP A 637 24.78 10.96 -17.04
C ASP A 637 23.99 12.28 -16.88
N GLY A 638 24.63 13.40 -16.47
CA GLY A 638 24.01 14.73 -16.38
C GLY A 638 23.25 15.00 -15.09
N VAL A 639 23.40 14.18 -14.06
CA VAL A 639 22.78 14.38 -12.75
C VAL A 639 23.69 15.24 -11.87
N GLY A 640 23.23 16.46 -11.49
CA GLY A 640 23.99 17.39 -10.66
C GLY A 640 23.57 17.43 -9.18
N LYS A 641 22.44 16.83 -8.82
CA LYS A 641 21.79 16.94 -7.48
C LYS A 641 21.64 15.57 -6.86
N PHE A 642 21.94 15.47 -5.54
CA PHE A 642 21.92 14.20 -4.81
C PHE A 642 21.40 14.41 -3.40
N ILE A 643 20.51 13.51 -2.92
CA ILE A 643 19.97 13.54 -1.56
C ILE A 643 20.62 12.43 -0.73
N LEU A 644 21.12 12.82 0.45
CA LEU A 644 21.51 11.94 1.54
C LEU A 644 20.42 12.02 2.60
N ASP A 645 19.60 10.97 2.74
CA ASP A 645 18.47 10.91 3.66
C ASP A 645 18.88 10.23 4.98
N TYR A 646 18.96 11.01 6.04
CA TYR A 646 19.26 10.58 7.39
C TYR A 646 18.00 10.50 8.28
N SER A 647 16.83 10.52 7.70
CA SER A 647 15.57 10.41 8.45
C SER A 647 15.51 9.10 9.23
N PHE A 648 14.80 9.13 10.37
CA PHE A 648 14.50 8.00 11.24
C PHE A 648 15.67 7.39 12.01
N ILE A 649 16.87 7.98 11.96
CA ILE A 649 18.00 7.55 12.77
C ILE A 649 18.37 8.61 13.80
N ASP A 650 19.10 8.19 14.84
CA ASP A 650 19.77 9.13 15.75
C ASP A 650 21.06 9.62 15.09
N LEU A 651 20.97 10.80 14.42
CA LEU A 651 22.04 11.30 13.57
C LEU A 651 23.21 11.85 14.41
N LYS A 652 24.32 11.10 14.43
CA LYS A 652 25.57 11.55 15.05
C LYS A 652 26.47 12.32 14.06
N LYS A 653 27.16 13.34 14.53
CA LYS A 653 28.05 14.21 13.72
C LYS A 653 29.12 13.43 12.94
N GLN A 654 29.68 12.37 13.54
CA GLN A 654 30.70 11.53 12.89
C GLN A 654 30.11 10.73 11.72
N VAL A 655 28.94 10.14 11.91
CA VAL A 655 28.21 9.41 10.85
C VAL A 655 27.91 10.34 9.68
N TYR A 656 27.38 11.53 9.98
CA TYR A 656 27.10 12.55 8.98
C TYR A 656 28.34 12.93 8.15
N LYS A 657 29.44 13.28 8.81
CA LYS A 657 30.71 13.63 8.13
C LYS A 657 31.25 12.50 7.27
N ARG A 658 31.18 11.25 7.76
CA ARG A 658 31.69 10.07 7.03
C ARG A 658 30.90 9.81 5.75
N VAL A 659 29.55 9.83 5.81
CA VAL A 659 28.69 9.61 4.64
C VAL A 659 28.88 10.75 3.63
N ASN A 660 28.96 12.00 4.08
CA ASN A 660 29.20 13.15 3.20
C ASN A 660 30.55 13.08 2.50
N ALA A 661 31.62 12.69 3.21
CA ALA A 661 32.94 12.49 2.61
C ALA A 661 32.90 11.40 1.54
N ALA A 662 32.31 10.25 1.87
CA ALA A 662 32.11 9.15 0.91
C ALA A 662 31.31 9.59 -0.33
N ALA A 663 30.29 10.42 -0.16
CA ALA A 663 29.47 10.94 -1.26
C ALA A 663 30.24 11.93 -2.17
N ARG A 664 31.15 12.75 -1.60
CA ARG A 664 32.03 13.64 -2.40
C ARG A 664 33.06 12.86 -3.19
N ASP A 665 33.65 11.83 -2.56
CA ASP A 665 34.81 11.11 -3.08
C ASP A 665 34.38 9.86 -3.90
N GLY A 666 33.10 9.52 -3.92
CA GLY A 666 32.59 8.33 -4.62
C GLY A 666 33.04 7.01 -3.99
N ILE A 667 33.18 6.96 -2.66
CA ILE A 667 33.70 5.81 -1.92
C ILE A 667 32.55 4.90 -1.47
N VAL A 668 32.72 3.58 -1.63
CA VAL A 668 31.78 2.58 -1.14
C VAL A 668 31.69 2.64 0.39
N LEU A 669 30.48 2.75 0.92
CA LEU A 669 30.22 2.62 2.34
C LEU A 669 30.10 1.14 2.74
N PRO A 670 30.72 0.71 3.87
CA PRO A 670 30.56 -0.66 4.36
C PRO A 670 29.13 -0.88 4.89
N GLU A 671 28.73 -2.16 4.95
CA GLU A 671 27.45 -2.61 5.54
C GLU A 671 26.19 -1.91 4.98
N THR A 672 26.22 -1.61 3.69
CA THR A 672 25.10 -1.01 2.97
C THR A 672 24.48 -2.00 1.99
N GLY A 673 23.22 -1.75 1.60
CA GLY A 673 22.49 -2.52 0.60
C GLY A 673 22.23 -1.74 -0.69
N ARG A 674 21.86 -2.45 -1.74
CA ARG A 674 21.29 -1.89 -2.97
C ARG A 674 19.82 -2.25 -3.00
N PHE A 675 18.97 -1.28 -3.14
CA PHE A 675 17.55 -1.52 -3.30
C PHE A 675 17.28 -2.22 -4.64
N ASN A 676 16.36 -3.20 -4.64
CA ASN A 676 15.97 -3.94 -5.84
C ASN A 676 17.15 -4.58 -6.63
N TRP A 677 18.19 -4.99 -5.93
CA TRP A 677 19.45 -5.44 -6.52
C TRP A 677 19.35 -6.70 -7.41
N LYS A 678 18.35 -7.58 -7.19
CA LYS A 678 18.18 -8.84 -7.95
C LYS A 678 17.86 -8.64 -9.43
N GLU A 679 17.35 -7.46 -9.81
CA GLU A 679 17.05 -7.11 -11.20
C GLU A 679 18.17 -6.32 -11.88
N GLY A 680 19.40 -6.36 -11.36
CA GLY A 680 20.53 -5.62 -11.89
C GLY A 680 20.49 -4.13 -11.56
N PHE A 681 19.67 -3.74 -10.59
CA PHE A 681 19.56 -2.36 -10.13
C PHE A 681 20.85 -1.94 -9.44
N TRP A 682 21.61 -1.04 -10.05
CA TRP A 682 22.79 -0.41 -9.47
C TRP A 682 23.84 -1.37 -8.86
N GLN A 683 23.92 -2.63 -9.30
CA GLN A 683 24.95 -3.55 -8.81
C GLN A 683 26.36 -3.01 -9.08
N PRO A 684 27.33 -3.26 -8.20
CA PRO A 684 28.73 -3.08 -8.50
C PRO A 684 29.11 -4.01 -9.65
N GLU A 685 29.79 -3.50 -10.66
CA GLU A 685 30.27 -4.31 -11.81
C GLU A 685 31.48 -5.19 -11.45
N GLU A 686 32.06 -5.10 -10.22
CA GLU A 686 33.41 -5.59 -9.95
C GLU A 686 33.62 -6.52 -8.75
N ASP A 687 32.63 -6.93 -7.98
CA ASP A 687 32.91 -7.78 -6.82
C ASP A 687 32.21 -9.16 -6.91
N GLY A 688 32.96 -10.13 -7.38
CA GLY A 688 32.66 -11.54 -7.24
C GLY A 688 32.29 -12.27 -8.52
N PRO A 689 32.43 -13.60 -8.54
CA PRO A 689 32.08 -14.40 -9.71
C PRO A 689 30.63 -14.14 -10.07
N SER A 690 30.40 -13.69 -11.30
CA SER A 690 29.11 -13.53 -11.93
C SER A 690 28.19 -14.66 -11.44
N LEU A 691 27.18 -14.31 -10.65
CA LEU A 691 26.06 -15.22 -10.43
C LEU A 691 25.49 -15.44 -11.82
N LYS A 692 25.85 -16.57 -12.43
CA LYS A 692 25.36 -17.03 -13.72
C LYS A 692 23.87 -16.75 -13.72
N SER A 693 23.46 -15.92 -14.65
CA SER A 693 22.08 -15.61 -14.95
C SER A 693 21.26 -16.90 -14.81
N TYR A 694 20.43 -16.98 -13.80
CA TYR A 694 19.37 -17.96 -13.77
C TYR A 694 18.50 -17.68 -14.98
N GLY A 695 18.61 -18.58 -15.94
CA GLY A 695 17.93 -18.76 -17.19
C GLY A 695 17.13 -17.56 -17.68
N LYS A 696 17.59 -16.96 -18.72
CA LYS A 696 16.73 -16.37 -19.73
C LYS A 696 15.63 -17.39 -20.05
N SER A 697 14.49 -17.29 -19.42
CA SER A 697 13.26 -17.75 -20.01
C SER A 697 12.79 -16.62 -20.93
N ASP A 698 13.47 -16.46 -22.06
CA ASP A 698 12.88 -15.87 -23.24
C ASP A 698 11.70 -16.76 -23.61
N GLY A 699 10.56 -16.51 -22.99
CA GLY A 699 9.27 -17.01 -23.41
C GLY A 699 8.83 -16.27 -24.67
N GLY A 700 9.61 -16.37 -25.72
CA GLY A 700 9.17 -16.19 -27.08
C GLY A 700 8.18 -17.31 -27.38
N TYR A 701 6.90 -17.01 -27.26
CA TYR A 701 5.81 -17.90 -27.69
C TYR A 701 5.94 -18.11 -29.20
N ARG A 702 6.44 -19.28 -29.61
CA ARG A 702 6.18 -19.82 -30.93
C ARG A 702 4.85 -20.56 -30.88
N PRO A 703 3.91 -20.29 -31.79
CA PRO A 703 2.69 -21.07 -31.87
C PRO A 703 3.03 -22.51 -32.28
N ALA A 704 2.57 -23.50 -31.50
CA ALA A 704 2.62 -24.89 -31.89
C ALA A 704 1.55 -25.14 -32.94
N PRO A 705 1.83 -26.03 -33.92
CA PRO A 705 0.85 -26.42 -34.92
C PRO A 705 -0.27 -27.25 -34.29
N ASP A 706 -1.47 -27.05 -34.79
CA ASP A 706 -2.68 -27.78 -34.41
C ASP A 706 -2.52 -29.29 -34.59
N GLY A 707 -2.84 -30.05 -33.56
CA GLY A 707 -3.14 -31.46 -33.66
C GLY A 707 -2.37 -32.39 -32.76
N ALA A 708 -2.81 -32.56 -31.48
CA ALA A 708 -2.75 -33.86 -30.82
C ALA A 708 -3.62 -33.85 -29.56
N LYS A 709 -4.52 -34.81 -29.50
CA LYS A 709 -5.43 -35.12 -28.41
C LYS A 709 -4.66 -35.73 -27.23
N GLY A 710 -4.99 -35.27 -26.01
CA GLY A 710 -5.13 -36.05 -24.79
C GLY A 710 -3.88 -36.59 -24.15
N ALA A 711 -3.55 -36.02 -22.99
CA ALA A 711 -3.22 -36.82 -21.77
C ALA A 711 -2.91 -35.83 -20.62
N SER A 712 -3.65 -35.96 -19.56
CA SER A 712 -3.39 -35.35 -18.25
C SER A 712 -2.09 -35.93 -17.66
N ALA A 713 -1.13 -35.08 -17.37
CA ALA A 713 -0.02 -35.46 -16.51
C ALA A 713 0.37 -34.28 -15.62
N SER A 714 -0.02 -34.40 -14.36
CA SER A 714 0.51 -33.66 -13.24
C SER A 714 2.03 -33.86 -13.18
N LYS A 715 2.85 -32.83 -13.36
CA LYS A 715 4.26 -32.86 -12.96
C LYS A 715 4.48 -32.01 -11.73
N SER A 716 4.81 -32.71 -10.67
CA SER A 716 5.28 -32.28 -9.37
C SER A 716 6.52 -31.36 -9.49
N PHE A 717 6.51 -30.30 -8.71
CA PHE A 717 7.68 -29.49 -8.41
C PHE A 717 8.62 -30.28 -7.47
N GLY A 718 9.68 -30.84 -8.04
CA GLY A 718 10.79 -31.39 -7.26
C GLY A 718 12.09 -30.77 -7.75
N ASP A 719 12.57 -29.75 -7.04
CA ASP A 719 14.01 -29.51 -6.84
C ASP A 719 14.22 -28.40 -5.77
N LYS A 720 13.91 -28.72 -4.50
CA LYS A 720 14.27 -27.88 -3.34
C LYS A 720 15.48 -28.38 -2.56
N SER A 721 15.86 -29.66 -2.73
CA SER A 721 16.87 -30.29 -1.89
C SER A 721 18.32 -29.82 -2.15
N ARG A 722 18.64 -29.27 -3.31
CA ARG A 722 19.99 -28.77 -3.61
C ARG A 722 20.28 -27.38 -3.08
N TYR A 723 19.25 -26.56 -2.88
CA TYR A 723 19.42 -25.20 -2.35
C TYR A 723 19.62 -25.22 -0.82
N GLU A 724 18.90 -26.09 -0.12
CA GLU A 724 19.01 -26.22 1.34
C GLU A 724 20.37 -26.81 1.76
N ALA A 725 20.90 -27.76 0.99
CA ALA A 725 22.23 -28.35 1.26
C ALA A 725 23.38 -27.34 1.09
N ALA A 726 23.24 -26.38 0.17
CA ALA A 726 24.23 -25.30 -0.03
C ALA A 726 24.18 -24.25 1.09
N VAL A 727 22.98 -23.91 1.58
CA VAL A 727 22.78 -22.95 2.68
C VAL A 727 23.27 -23.52 4.02
N ILE A 728 23.06 -24.82 4.28
CA ILE A 728 23.54 -25.48 5.49
C ILE A 728 25.07 -25.58 5.51
N LYS A 729 25.71 -25.76 4.35
CA LYS A 729 27.18 -25.82 4.23
C LYS A 729 27.84 -24.44 4.41
N ALA A 730 27.17 -23.36 3.97
CA ALA A 730 27.62 -21.99 4.19
C ALA A 730 27.44 -21.52 5.66
N LYS A 731 26.39 -21.97 6.35
CA LYS A 731 26.16 -21.66 7.77
C LYS A 731 27.12 -22.36 8.75
N LYS A 732 27.76 -23.45 8.35
CA LYS A 732 28.77 -24.16 9.19
C LYS A 732 30.18 -23.55 9.08
N ALA A 733 30.43 -22.70 8.09
CA ALA A 733 31.73 -22.05 7.89
C ALA A 733 31.81 -20.61 8.49
N ALA A 734 30.68 -20.00 8.83
CA ALA A 734 30.62 -18.68 9.48
C ALA A 734 30.28 -18.88 10.96
N GLY A 735 31.24 -18.62 11.84
CA GLY A 735 31.04 -18.55 13.29
C GLY A 735 29.96 -17.52 13.61
N ARG A 736 29.13 -17.81 14.61
CA ARG A 736 28.00 -16.99 15.05
C ARG A 736 28.46 -15.55 15.35
N PRO A 737 27.93 -14.50 14.70
CA PRO A 737 28.08 -13.14 15.18
C PRO A 737 27.18 -12.91 16.40
N GLY A 738 27.66 -12.11 17.34
CA GLY A 738 26.91 -11.71 18.53
C GLY A 738 25.61 -10.98 18.18
N ARG A 739 24.64 -11.11 19.06
CA ARG A 739 23.25 -10.63 18.96
C ARG A 739 23.16 -9.13 18.70
N GLY A 740 22.29 -8.78 17.77
CA GLY A 740 21.49 -7.55 17.60
C GLY A 740 22.09 -6.23 18.06
N GLY A 741 22.86 -5.56 17.19
CA GLY A 741 23.25 -4.16 17.32
C GLY A 741 23.34 -3.52 15.94
N ARG A 742 23.19 -2.19 15.90
CA ARG A 742 23.48 -1.38 14.71
C ARG A 742 24.90 -1.69 14.21
N PRO A 743 25.19 -1.53 12.92
CA PRO A 743 26.54 -1.74 12.37
C PRO A 743 27.62 -1.10 13.22
N GLN A 744 28.73 -1.80 13.48
CA GLN A 744 29.82 -1.36 14.38
C GLN A 744 30.40 0.05 14.08
N TRP A 745 30.21 0.54 12.87
CA TRP A 745 30.67 1.89 12.50
C TRP A 745 29.84 3.03 13.12
N PHE A 746 28.73 2.74 13.79
CA PHE A 746 27.98 3.71 14.60
C PHE A 746 28.57 3.91 16.01
N ASP A 747 29.34 2.95 16.53
CA ASP A 747 29.78 2.91 17.94
C ASP A 747 31.24 3.37 18.19
N LEU A 748 31.95 3.82 17.16
CA LEU A 748 33.35 4.25 17.30
C LEU A 748 33.46 5.58 18.05
N GLU A 749 33.64 5.50 19.36
CA GLU A 749 34.25 6.56 20.17
C GLU A 749 35.78 6.46 20.06
N ALA A 750 36.38 7.64 19.76
CA ALA A 750 37.78 8.08 19.92
C ALA A 750 38.88 7.02 19.82
N GLY A 751 39.60 7.01 18.72
CA GLY A 751 40.96 6.50 18.67
C GLY A 751 41.98 7.56 19.11
N PRO A 752 43.11 7.16 19.75
CA PRO A 752 44.09 8.08 20.31
C PRO A 752 45.03 8.68 19.27
N ALA A 753 45.39 9.93 19.50
CA ALA A 753 46.39 10.65 18.76
C ALA A 753 47.82 10.13 19.04
N GLY A 754 48.56 10.04 18.01
CA GLY A 754 50.00 10.02 17.74
C GLY A 754 51.06 9.74 18.80
N GLY A 755 52.03 8.90 18.43
CA GLY A 755 53.35 8.91 19.09
C GLY A 755 54.26 7.74 18.69
N LYS A 756 55.21 8.04 17.94
CA LYS A 756 56.47 7.44 17.47
C LYS A 756 57.06 6.21 18.18
N SER A 757 57.45 5.24 17.35
CA SER A 757 58.69 4.45 17.23
C SER A 757 59.42 3.83 18.45
N ALA A 758 59.76 2.60 18.24
CA ALA A 758 61.00 1.86 18.54
C ALA A 758 60.95 0.69 19.53
N GLY A 759 61.18 -0.47 19.02
CA GLY A 759 62.21 -1.46 19.43
C GLY A 759 62.03 -2.27 20.72
N GLY A 760 62.03 -3.59 20.56
CA GLY A 760 62.58 -4.48 21.56
C GLY A 760 61.70 -5.55 22.15
N LYS A 761 61.80 -6.77 21.67
CA LYS A 761 61.52 -8.02 22.40
C LYS A 761 62.72 -8.33 23.33
N PRO A 762 62.75 -9.34 24.28
CA PRO A 762 61.74 -10.34 24.64
C PRO A 762 61.68 -10.74 26.13
N ALA A 763 60.79 -11.68 26.43
CA ALA A 763 60.82 -12.76 27.42
C ALA A 763 60.57 -12.54 28.92
N GLY A 764 59.73 -13.43 29.53
CA GLY A 764 59.92 -13.86 30.91
C GLY A 764 58.66 -14.07 31.75
N LYS A 765 58.23 -15.27 31.82
CA LYS A 765 57.48 -16.08 32.79
C LYS A 765 57.24 -15.53 34.20
N ALA A 766 56.07 -15.90 34.72
CA ALA A 766 55.76 -16.64 35.98
C ALA A 766 54.73 -15.93 36.88
N ALA A 767 53.60 -16.55 37.04
CA ALA A 767 53.03 -17.20 38.22
C ALA A 767 52.84 -16.43 39.53
N GLY A 768 51.63 -16.46 40.08
CA GLY A 768 51.44 -16.36 41.53
C GLY A 768 50.13 -15.76 42.03
N LYS A 769 49.20 -16.65 42.36
CA LYS A 769 48.33 -16.73 43.57
C LYS A 769 47.57 -15.53 44.11
N ALA A 770 46.27 -15.73 44.28
CA ALA A 770 45.35 -15.07 45.24
C ALA A 770 45.79 -15.21 46.71
N PRO A 771 45.30 -14.45 47.69
CA PRO A 771 44.09 -14.80 48.41
C PRO A 771 43.18 -13.64 48.93
N SER A 772 41.90 -13.87 48.97
CA SER A 772 40.97 -14.06 50.09
C SER A 772 40.65 -12.97 51.12
N ARG A 773 39.33 -12.77 51.34
CA ARG A 773 38.59 -12.43 52.59
C ARG A 773 38.63 -11.00 53.07
N THR A 774 37.50 -10.33 53.38
CA THR A 774 36.52 -10.56 54.42
C THR A 774 35.36 -9.53 54.31
N GLY A 775 34.14 -9.91 54.59
CA GLY A 775 33.02 -9.01 54.86
C GLY A 775 33.02 -8.45 56.29
N PRO A 776 32.04 -7.69 56.70
CA PRO A 776 30.77 -8.28 57.20
C PRO A 776 29.47 -7.44 56.94
N LYS A 777 28.37 -8.11 57.03
CA LYS A 777 27.06 -7.62 57.51
C LYS A 777 27.04 -7.62 59.03
N PRO A 778 25.98 -7.14 59.82
CA PRO A 778 24.58 -7.07 59.56
C PRO A 778 23.79 -5.97 60.33
N SER A 779 22.46 -5.95 60.23
CA SER A 779 21.35 -6.01 61.23
C SER A 779 20.20 -5.12 60.83
N SER A 780 19.01 -5.66 60.56
CA SER A 780 17.88 -6.01 61.47
C SER A 780 17.03 -4.75 61.80
N ALA A 781 15.75 -4.67 61.80
CA ALA A 781 14.63 -5.58 61.91
C ALA A 781 13.33 -4.76 61.78
N GLY A 782 12.21 -5.44 61.57
CA GLY A 782 10.92 -4.83 61.88
C GLY A 782 9.74 -5.46 61.08
N ARG A 783 9.23 -6.55 61.61
CA ARG A 783 8.01 -7.28 61.26
C ARG A 783 6.75 -6.61 61.79
N ALA A 784 5.60 -6.71 61.09
CA ALA A 784 4.26 -7.11 61.59
C ALA A 784 3.33 -7.13 60.31
N VAL A 785 2.77 -8.17 59.86
CA VAL A 785 1.79 -9.24 60.18
C VAL A 785 0.47 -8.72 60.79
N PHE A 786 -0.62 -9.01 60.08
CA PHE A 786 -1.95 -9.52 60.40
C PHE A 786 -2.96 -9.02 59.33
N ASN A 787 -3.57 -9.80 58.50
CA ASN A 787 -4.49 -10.95 58.56
C ASN A 787 -5.97 -10.54 58.43
N SER A 788 -6.60 -11.08 57.35
CA SER A 788 -7.95 -11.67 57.25
C SER A 788 -9.23 -10.87 57.56
N GLY A 789 -10.20 -11.02 56.63
CA GLY A 789 -11.61 -11.10 56.94
C GLY A 789 -12.55 -10.46 55.94
N GLY A 790 -13.19 -11.23 55.08
CA GLY A 790 -14.51 -10.89 54.54
C GLY A 790 -15.60 -11.49 55.49
N PRO A 791 -16.88 -11.54 55.14
CA PRO A 791 -17.70 -10.88 54.12
C PRO A 791 -19.00 -10.30 54.66
N THR A 792 -19.92 -9.87 53.79
CA THR A 792 -21.40 -9.86 53.92
C THR A 792 -22.13 -8.51 53.77
N ARG A 793 -22.99 -8.52 52.75
CA ARG A 793 -24.43 -8.13 52.62
C ARG A 793 -25.01 -7.06 53.56
N SER A 794 -25.67 -6.05 52.99
CA SER A 794 -27.15 -5.85 52.91
C SER A 794 -27.53 -4.37 52.77
N GLU A 795 -28.36 -4.07 51.80
CA GLU A 795 -29.69 -3.47 51.79
C GLU A 795 -29.94 -2.05 52.34
N ARG A 796 -30.68 -1.33 51.48
CA ARG A 796 -31.70 -0.30 51.68
C ARG A 796 -31.31 1.18 51.72
N GLY A 797 -31.90 1.90 50.68
CA GLY A 797 -32.15 3.34 50.74
C GLY A 797 -33.27 3.72 51.69
N PRO A 798 -34.01 4.86 51.56
CA PRO A 798 -33.95 5.98 50.58
C PRO A 798 -34.06 7.39 51.24
N SER A 799 -34.44 8.43 50.43
CA SER A 799 -34.92 9.79 50.81
C SER A 799 -33.81 10.83 50.96
N ASP A 800 -33.93 12.08 50.57
CA ASP A 800 -35.01 13.00 50.26
C ASP A 800 -34.44 14.24 49.50
N ALA A 801 -35.29 14.81 48.67
CA ALA A 801 -35.08 16.13 48.06
C ALA A 801 -35.36 17.25 49.11
N PRO A 802 -35.02 18.50 48.86
CA PRO A 802 -36.09 19.40 48.42
C PRO A 802 -35.73 20.49 47.37
N ARG A 803 -36.79 20.83 46.68
CA ARG A 803 -37.07 21.94 45.76
C ARG A 803 -36.81 23.34 46.35
N ARG A 804 -36.56 24.31 45.44
CA ARG A 804 -37.27 25.62 45.25
C ARG A 804 -36.66 26.29 44.00
N ARG A 805 -37.45 26.62 42.94
CA ARG A 805 -38.38 27.74 42.63
C ARG A 805 -37.63 29.07 42.55
N GLY A 806 -37.70 29.77 41.48
CA GLY A 806 -38.63 30.54 40.69
C GLY A 806 -37.78 31.40 39.72
N ASP A 807 -38.15 32.08 38.71
CA ASP A 807 -39.44 32.53 38.22
C ASP A 807 -39.18 32.99 36.75
N ALA A 808 -40.17 32.81 35.92
CA ALA A 808 -40.32 33.51 34.65
C ALA A 808 -40.99 34.91 34.84
N PRO A 809 -40.92 35.79 33.84
CA PRO A 809 -42.21 36.28 33.36
C PRO A 809 -42.39 36.28 31.83
N LYS A 810 -43.66 36.17 31.53
CA LYS A 810 -44.37 36.22 30.24
C LYS A 810 -44.52 37.68 29.72
N GLY A 811 -44.77 37.80 28.45
CA GLY A 811 -45.46 38.94 27.81
C GLY A 811 -45.46 38.73 26.29
N ARG A 812 -46.46 38.17 25.69
CA ARG A 812 -47.66 38.60 24.96
C ARG A 812 -47.36 39.73 23.99
N SER A 813 -47.53 39.43 22.74
CA SER A 813 -48.63 39.48 21.76
C SER A 813 -48.63 40.81 21.00
N ASP A 814 -48.67 40.78 19.67
CA ASP A 814 -49.90 40.99 18.94
C ASP A 814 -49.72 40.82 17.43
N ALA A 815 -50.80 40.41 16.86
CA ALA A 815 -51.03 40.18 15.43
C ALA A 815 -51.31 41.48 14.66
N ALA A 816 -50.95 41.50 13.37
CA ALA A 816 -51.77 42.18 12.39
C ALA A 816 -51.62 41.50 11.01
N LYS A 817 -52.74 41.07 10.54
CA LYS A 817 -53.06 40.68 9.15
C LYS A 817 -52.92 41.93 8.29
N ASP A 818 -52.48 41.80 7.03
CA ASP A 818 -53.31 42.24 5.96
C ASP A 818 -53.09 41.53 4.62
N LYS A 819 -54.16 41.50 3.88
CA LYS A 819 -54.48 40.80 2.66
C LYS A 819 -54.18 41.67 1.44
N GLY A 820 -54.10 41.02 0.26
CA GLY A 820 -54.45 41.56 -1.04
C GLY A 820 -53.21 41.53 -1.99
N ASP A 821 -53.29 41.22 -3.25
CA ASP A 821 -54.37 40.73 -4.09
C ASP A 821 -53.73 40.27 -5.41
N ALA A 822 -54.42 39.43 -6.08
CA ALA A 822 -54.08 38.83 -7.36
C ALA A 822 -54.23 39.83 -8.50
N SER A 823 -53.35 39.70 -9.52
CA SER A 823 -53.82 40.00 -10.90
C SER A 823 -53.07 39.15 -11.94
N LYS A 824 -53.84 38.42 -12.66
CA LYS A 824 -53.61 37.74 -13.92
C LYS A 824 -53.23 38.74 -15.03
N ILE A 825 -52.34 38.37 -15.93
CA ILE A 825 -52.55 38.69 -17.34
C ILE A 825 -52.16 37.47 -18.19
N LYS A 826 -53.12 37.09 -19.02
CA LYS A 826 -53.06 36.12 -20.14
C LYS A 826 -52.62 36.82 -21.42
N GLY A 827 -52.11 36.09 -22.37
CA GLY A 827 -52.16 36.32 -23.83
C GLY A 827 -50.73 36.20 -24.42
N ASP A 828 -50.45 35.64 -25.55
CA ASP A 828 -51.24 34.88 -26.51
C ASP A 828 -50.26 34.19 -27.48
N ALA A 829 -50.65 33.13 -28.08
CA ALA A 829 -49.96 32.36 -29.08
C ALA A 829 -50.02 33.04 -30.47
N SER A 830 -48.95 32.95 -31.25
CA SER A 830 -49.11 32.88 -32.70
C SER A 830 -47.94 32.13 -33.39
N LYS A 831 -48.33 31.10 -34.05
CA LYS A 831 -47.79 30.37 -35.20
C LYS A 831 -47.07 31.23 -36.22
N ILE A 832 -45.95 30.77 -36.80
CA ILE A 832 -45.75 30.78 -38.25
C ILE A 832 -44.99 29.50 -38.67
N LYS A 833 -45.50 28.93 -39.75
CA LYS A 833 -45.06 27.75 -40.52
C LYS A 833 -44.09 28.16 -41.64
N GLY A 834 -43.36 27.19 -42.15
CA GLY A 834 -42.84 27.08 -43.53
C GLY A 834 -41.34 27.20 -43.61
N ASP A 835 -40.50 26.50 -44.30
CA ASP A 835 -40.68 25.52 -45.37
C ASP A 835 -39.30 24.82 -45.60
N ALA A 836 -39.30 23.57 -45.98
CA ALA A 836 -38.14 22.88 -46.56
C ALA A 836 -38.01 23.16 -48.06
N PRO A 837 -36.82 23.07 -48.67
CA PRO A 837 -36.74 22.24 -49.86
C PRO A 837 -35.46 21.36 -50.00
N LYS A 838 -35.70 20.18 -50.42
CA LYS A 838 -35.17 19.19 -51.34
C LYS A 838 -33.75 19.35 -51.95
N ARG A 839 -32.98 18.25 -51.81
CA ARG A 839 -32.21 17.47 -52.79
C ARG A 839 -31.50 18.13 -53.98
N GLY A 840 -30.24 17.70 -54.13
CA GLY A 840 -29.45 17.76 -55.38
C GLY A 840 -28.05 17.25 -55.26
N ALA A 841 -27.80 16.00 -55.60
CA ALA A 841 -26.97 15.37 -56.57
C ALA A 841 -25.42 15.50 -56.45
N ARG A 842 -24.76 14.35 -56.39
CA ARG A 842 -23.34 14.05 -56.70
C ARG A 842 -23.04 14.34 -58.20
N PRO A 843 -21.76 14.61 -58.54
CA PRO A 843 -20.95 13.53 -59.18
C PRO A 843 -19.47 13.47 -58.72
N SER A 844 -18.96 12.32 -58.57
CA SER A 844 -18.02 11.37 -59.21
C SER A 844 -16.62 11.88 -59.67
N ARG A 845 -15.65 11.18 -59.11
CA ARG A 845 -14.38 10.65 -59.67
C ARG A 845 -13.28 11.60 -60.24
N SER A 846 -12.08 11.45 -59.65
CA SER A 846 -10.96 10.71 -60.27
C SER A 846 -9.68 10.74 -59.38
N ARG A 847 -9.06 9.59 -59.27
CA ARG A 847 -7.65 9.36 -58.84
C ARG A 847 -6.71 9.72 -60.04
N PRO A 848 -5.43 9.88 -59.85
CA PRO A 848 -4.59 8.82 -59.33
C PRO A 848 -3.99 9.03 -57.93
#